data_0d20fd570da63d0556837c02ed2bac00
#
_entry.id   0d20fd570da63d0556837c02ed2bac00
#
_cell.length_a   1.000
_cell.length_b   1.000
_cell.length_c   1.000
_cell.angle_alpha   90.00
_cell.angle_beta   90.00
_cell.angle_gamma   90.00
#
_symmetry.space_group_name_H-M   'P 1'
#
loop_
_entity.id
_entity.type
_entity.pdbx_description
1 polymer ?
#
loop_
_entity_poly.entity_id
_entity_poly.type
_entity_poly.pdbx_seq_one_letter_code
_entity_poly.pdbx_strand_id
1 'polypeptide(L)'
;MPSTPTPRLPYAAALDGLRALAVAAVLGYHLDISWMRGGFLGVDLFFVISGFLITRLLLGEYAASGRIALGAFWIRRFRRLVPPLVVVVAASIAATRLWGVPAQWDAMRSDAIASLAYVANWHFILNDTSYFETLLGPSPLRHVWSLAVEEQWYLIWPLIMVALAPLAARRHGFGLATLLLLVAAAASALWMAVLYDPNDLSRVYYGTDTRAQQLLVGAALAWFTVAAPGRFSSESLARFRVPVSLLLMGFVGAVLLVDDEAPWLYRGGLLALSVGAAVLVAAASVPGGRGPLGWLTWRPLVALGQRSYSLYLWHWPVIVFVGPPMGLELAPVPLAILRIVVSLGLTELTYRWVETPVRSSSARPIRVIGAWSTAALLTVAGAYVALMTDLAALPDIDVLRPAVDTLSMSTVPRPTATGPTPADTTLTDTTLMDSDAEAVSVDRTTESPGQDIPASPIGGEAVPSVRTEQQVPRLLLVGDSTAFVLAEGRQDRQPGGWLTIEYARLGCAITDGKTIDVGDKEPVKFGEENLEACRQWEADWTELSAQFQPSVSVIMVGAWEVLDHVVDGQRLSFPSLEWTSHVENALRRGVDAASAGGGQVALLTLPCMEQAPGSLVNAQARNDPLRVDAFNAILDDIATEQPSVSTLPLDEVLCPAGQPVGEIGGNQIRYDGVHLTEFGTQLVWDWLETQLNALQSRVN
;
A
#
# COMPACT_ATOMS: atom_id res chain seq x y z
N MET A 1 28.64 39.13 18.42
CA MET A 1 29.44 38.22 19.26
C MET A 1 30.06 37.19 18.36
N PRO A 2 31.37 36.94 18.40
CA PRO A 2 31.99 35.90 17.59
C PRO A 2 31.44 34.53 18.03
N SER A 3 30.98 33.73 17.06
CA SER A 3 30.49 32.37 17.29
C SER A 3 31.64 31.52 17.82
N THR A 4 31.54 31.03 19.06
CA THR A 4 32.42 29.98 19.59
C THR A 4 32.40 28.81 18.64
N PRO A 5 33.55 28.29 18.19
CA PRO A 5 33.59 27.17 17.27
C PRO A 5 32.94 25.94 17.91
N THR A 6 31.90 25.42 17.30
CA THR A 6 31.24 24.17 17.72
C THR A 6 32.31 23.06 17.74
N PRO A 7 32.45 22.29 18.83
CA PRO A 7 33.41 21.21 18.93
C PRO A 7 33.09 20.19 17.82
N ARG A 8 34.02 20.01 16.87
CA ARG A 8 33.88 19.01 15.82
C ARG A 8 34.25 17.65 16.42
N LEU A 9 33.30 16.72 16.38
CA LEU A 9 33.63 15.32 16.67
C LEU A 9 34.74 14.84 15.72
N PRO A 10 35.70 14.03 16.18
CA PRO A 10 36.71 13.43 15.30
C PRO A 10 35.99 12.65 14.17
N TYR A 11 36.39 12.90 12.96
CA TYR A 11 35.81 12.22 11.80
C TYR A 11 36.14 10.73 11.80
N ALA A 12 35.13 9.88 11.69
CA ALA A 12 35.24 8.42 11.64
C ALA A 12 34.80 7.92 10.25
N ALA A 13 35.77 7.79 9.33
CA ALA A 13 35.50 7.39 7.94
C ALA A 13 34.83 6.00 7.80
N ALA A 14 35.08 5.09 8.75
CA ALA A 14 34.45 3.77 8.75
C ALA A 14 32.93 3.82 8.98
N LEU A 15 32.39 4.88 9.61
CA LEU A 15 30.92 5.09 9.69
C LEU A 15 30.33 5.42 8.33
N ASP A 16 31.01 6.19 7.48
CA ASP A 16 30.56 6.41 6.11
C ASP A 16 30.64 5.10 5.32
N GLY A 17 31.69 4.28 5.51
CA GLY A 17 31.75 2.95 4.92
C GLY A 17 30.58 2.03 5.36
N LEU A 18 30.19 2.11 6.63
CA LEU A 18 29.04 1.35 7.14
C LEU A 18 27.71 1.85 6.53
N ARG A 19 27.56 3.17 6.32
CA ARG A 19 26.43 3.75 5.60
C ARG A 19 26.39 3.32 4.13
N ALA A 20 27.56 3.13 3.50
CA ALA A 20 27.64 2.60 2.14
C ALA A 20 27.09 1.18 2.05
N LEU A 21 27.44 0.32 3.01
CA LEU A 21 26.89 -1.04 3.08
C LEU A 21 25.36 -1.03 3.30
N ALA A 22 24.90 -0.15 4.18
CA ALA A 22 23.47 0.00 4.47
C ALA A 22 22.66 0.41 3.22
N VAL A 23 23.11 1.45 2.49
CA VAL A 23 22.39 1.89 1.28
C VAL A 23 22.49 0.88 0.14
N ALA A 24 23.62 0.14 0.04
CA ALA A 24 23.75 -0.92 -0.94
C ALA A 24 22.80 -2.11 -0.65
N ALA A 25 22.61 -2.45 0.63
CA ALA A 25 21.64 -3.46 1.04
C ALA A 25 20.21 -3.05 0.67
N VAL A 26 19.81 -1.82 0.99
CA VAL A 26 18.50 -1.27 0.63
C VAL A 26 18.28 -1.25 -0.89
N LEU A 27 19.29 -0.82 -1.64
CA LEU A 27 19.21 -0.80 -3.11
C LEU A 27 19.04 -2.21 -3.68
N GLY A 28 19.79 -3.20 -3.16
CA GLY A 28 19.68 -4.59 -3.57
C GLY A 28 18.32 -5.22 -3.27
N TYR A 29 17.74 -4.90 -2.12
CA TYR A 29 16.39 -5.30 -1.73
C TYR A 29 15.33 -4.75 -2.71
N HIS A 30 15.37 -3.45 -2.97
CA HIS A 30 14.40 -2.80 -3.86
C HIS A 30 14.59 -3.14 -5.35
N LEU A 31 15.76 -3.67 -5.74
CA LEU A 31 15.98 -4.22 -7.08
C LEU A 31 15.49 -5.67 -7.21
N ASP A 32 14.85 -6.21 -6.18
CA ASP A 32 14.34 -7.58 -6.11
C ASP A 32 15.44 -8.64 -6.40
N ILE A 33 16.62 -8.39 -5.84
CA ILE A 33 17.72 -9.36 -5.93
C ILE A 33 17.42 -10.51 -4.98
N SER A 34 17.06 -11.68 -5.52
CA SER A 34 16.51 -12.84 -4.81
C SER A 34 17.34 -13.32 -3.60
N TRP A 35 18.66 -13.06 -3.58
CA TRP A 35 19.55 -13.41 -2.48
C TRP A 35 19.84 -12.22 -1.53
N MET A 36 19.08 -11.11 -1.62
CA MET A 36 19.18 -9.94 -0.73
C MET A 36 17.86 -9.59 -0.05
N ARG A 37 17.07 -10.60 0.30
CA ARG A 37 15.72 -10.43 0.91
C ARG A 37 15.71 -9.57 2.16
N GLY A 38 16.75 -9.67 3.01
CA GLY A 38 16.89 -8.88 4.22
C GLY A 38 17.56 -7.51 4.03
N GLY A 39 17.69 -7.01 2.80
CA GLY A 39 18.34 -5.72 2.54
C GLY A 39 17.64 -4.52 3.16
N PHE A 40 16.33 -4.63 3.48
CA PHE A 40 15.57 -3.64 4.26
C PHE A 40 16.22 -3.33 5.62
N LEU A 41 16.96 -4.26 6.24
CA LEU A 41 17.72 -4.06 7.49
C LEU A 41 18.79 -2.95 7.39
N GLY A 42 19.13 -2.53 6.18
CA GLY A 42 19.97 -1.34 5.96
C GLY A 42 19.32 -0.08 6.53
N VAL A 43 18.00 0.04 6.54
CA VAL A 43 17.26 1.17 7.17
C VAL A 43 17.44 1.13 8.68
N ASP A 44 17.35 -0.04 9.31
CA ASP A 44 17.55 -0.22 10.74
C ASP A 44 18.97 0.21 11.16
N LEU A 45 19.96 -0.15 10.35
CA LEU A 45 21.33 0.29 10.57
C LEU A 45 21.48 1.82 10.45
N PHE A 46 20.76 2.48 9.50
CA PHE A 46 20.74 3.94 9.41
C PHE A 46 20.12 4.57 10.66
N PHE A 47 19.03 4.04 11.18
CA PHE A 47 18.41 4.55 12.41
C PHE A 47 19.33 4.46 13.62
N VAL A 48 20.04 3.34 13.80
CA VAL A 48 21.03 3.20 14.88
C VAL A 48 22.21 4.20 14.72
N ILE A 49 22.73 4.37 13.50
CA ILE A 49 23.77 5.35 13.19
C ILE A 49 23.27 6.77 13.50
N SER A 50 22.05 7.09 13.13
CA SER A 50 21.43 8.39 13.32
C SER A 50 21.22 8.72 14.79
N GLY A 51 20.63 7.79 15.55
CA GLY A 51 20.48 7.91 17.00
C GLY A 51 21.82 8.15 17.69
N PHE A 52 22.86 7.41 17.31
CA PHE A 52 24.21 7.56 17.86
C PHE A 52 24.85 8.91 17.51
N LEU A 53 24.88 9.28 16.22
CA LEU A 53 25.59 10.49 15.78
C LEU A 53 24.96 11.77 16.33
N ILE A 54 23.63 11.85 16.31
CA ILE A 54 22.92 13.04 16.80
C ILE A 54 23.10 13.20 18.31
N THR A 55 22.91 12.13 19.07
CA THR A 55 23.08 12.16 20.52
C THR A 55 24.52 12.53 20.91
N ARG A 56 25.51 11.95 20.23
CA ARG A 56 26.92 12.27 20.49
C ARG A 56 27.26 13.72 20.15
N LEU A 57 26.69 14.28 19.06
CA LEU A 57 26.84 15.68 18.68
C LEU A 57 26.27 16.60 19.76
N LEU A 58 25.07 16.33 20.25
CA LEU A 58 24.38 17.14 21.27
C LEU A 58 25.08 17.06 22.64
N LEU A 59 25.55 15.87 23.03
CA LEU A 59 26.38 15.70 24.25
C LEU A 59 27.68 16.47 24.14
N GLY A 60 28.36 16.45 23.00
CA GLY A 60 29.59 17.20 22.77
C GLY A 60 29.35 18.71 22.81
N GLU A 61 28.24 19.20 22.25
CA GLU A 61 27.88 20.61 22.30
C GLU A 61 27.58 21.04 23.72
N TYR A 62 26.81 20.23 24.48
CA TYR A 62 26.53 20.50 25.90
C TYR A 62 27.80 20.51 26.76
N ALA A 63 28.69 19.54 26.58
CA ALA A 63 29.96 19.47 27.30
C ALA A 63 30.87 20.68 27.04
N ALA A 64 30.82 21.25 25.84
CA ALA A 64 31.65 22.40 25.48
C ALA A 64 31.08 23.76 25.90
N SER A 65 29.75 23.90 25.95
CA SER A 65 29.07 25.20 26.11
C SER A 65 28.05 25.27 27.26
N GLY A 66 27.77 24.14 27.92
CA GLY A 66 26.74 24.02 28.94
C GLY A 66 25.30 24.13 28.42
N ARG A 67 25.13 24.21 27.12
CA ARG A 67 23.80 24.38 26.47
C ARG A 67 23.77 23.71 25.10
N ILE A 68 22.55 23.42 24.63
CA ILE A 68 22.28 22.93 23.28
C ILE A 68 21.67 24.07 22.46
N ALA A 69 22.28 24.44 21.35
CA ALA A 69 21.82 25.50 20.44
C ALA A 69 20.82 24.94 19.41
N LEU A 70 19.57 24.70 19.84
CA LEU A 70 18.50 24.09 19.08
C LEU A 70 18.33 24.69 17.67
N GLY A 71 18.22 26.03 17.58
CA GLY A 71 18.05 26.72 16.29
C GLY A 71 19.22 26.47 15.33
N ALA A 72 20.48 26.49 15.83
CA ALA A 72 21.63 26.19 15.00
C ALA A 72 21.66 24.72 14.56
N PHE A 73 21.21 23.79 15.40
CA PHE A 73 21.07 22.38 15.07
C PHE A 73 20.06 22.19 13.93
N TRP A 74 18.83 22.68 14.05
CA TRP A 74 17.79 22.52 13.04
C TRP A 74 18.14 23.20 11.71
N ILE A 75 18.78 24.37 11.72
CA ILE A 75 19.26 25.04 10.50
C ILE A 75 20.28 24.16 9.75
N ARG A 76 21.21 23.52 10.47
CA ARG A 76 22.19 22.62 9.84
C ARG A 76 21.52 21.40 9.22
N ARG A 77 20.47 20.84 9.84
CA ARG A 77 19.70 19.71 9.31
C ARG A 77 18.88 20.15 8.09
N PHE A 78 18.13 21.24 8.20
CA PHE A 78 17.37 21.82 7.10
C PHE A 78 18.24 21.98 5.83
N ARG A 79 19.40 22.61 5.96
CA ARG A 79 20.32 22.82 4.82
C ARG A 79 20.82 21.54 4.16
N ARG A 80 20.84 20.45 4.91
CA ARG A 80 21.33 19.16 4.43
C ARG A 80 20.22 18.32 3.79
N LEU A 81 19.02 18.35 4.34
CA LEU A 81 18.00 17.33 4.09
C LEU A 81 16.87 17.84 3.18
N VAL A 82 16.37 19.07 3.43
CA VAL A 82 15.25 19.62 2.66
C VAL A 82 15.58 19.84 1.17
N PRO A 83 16.73 20.45 0.78
CA PRO A 83 16.99 20.77 -0.62
C PRO A 83 17.01 19.55 -1.55
N PRO A 84 17.72 18.43 -1.25
CA PRO A 84 17.65 17.23 -2.08
C PRO A 84 16.26 16.61 -2.12
N LEU A 85 15.52 16.60 -0.98
CA LEU A 85 14.16 16.07 -0.93
C LEU A 85 13.23 16.82 -1.88
N VAL A 86 13.23 18.17 -1.85
CA VAL A 86 12.41 19.01 -2.75
C VAL A 86 12.70 18.67 -4.22
N VAL A 87 13.97 18.51 -4.58
CA VAL A 87 14.37 18.16 -5.96
C VAL A 87 13.82 16.80 -6.37
N VAL A 88 13.92 15.78 -5.49
CA VAL A 88 13.45 14.44 -5.80
C VAL A 88 11.93 14.39 -5.87
N VAL A 89 11.22 15.06 -4.95
CA VAL A 89 9.75 15.14 -4.99
C VAL A 89 9.28 15.83 -6.28
N ALA A 90 9.89 16.97 -6.65
CA ALA A 90 9.56 17.67 -7.89
C ALA A 90 9.82 16.79 -9.13
N ALA A 91 10.93 16.07 -9.15
CA ALA A 91 11.25 15.16 -10.25
C ALA A 91 10.29 13.95 -10.30
N SER A 92 9.88 13.42 -9.15
CA SER A 92 8.90 12.34 -9.08
C SER A 92 7.52 12.78 -9.58
N ILE A 93 7.08 14.00 -9.23
CA ILE A 93 5.83 14.59 -9.77
C ILE A 93 5.91 14.71 -11.29
N ALA A 94 7.02 15.24 -11.80
CA ALA A 94 7.21 15.36 -13.24
C ALA A 94 7.24 13.99 -13.94
N ALA A 95 7.88 12.98 -13.33
CA ALA A 95 7.94 11.63 -13.85
C ALA A 95 6.54 10.96 -13.82
N THR A 96 5.76 11.14 -12.75
CA THR A 96 4.38 10.65 -12.68
C THR A 96 3.50 11.28 -13.76
N ARG A 97 3.70 12.58 -14.07
CA ARG A 97 2.96 13.26 -15.16
C ARG A 97 3.33 12.73 -16.54
N LEU A 98 4.60 12.35 -16.75
CA LEU A 98 5.13 11.92 -18.06
C LEU A 98 4.95 10.43 -18.33
N TRP A 99 5.05 9.59 -17.31
CA TRP A 99 5.10 8.13 -17.44
C TRP A 99 4.16 7.38 -16.49
N GLY A 100 3.51 8.07 -15.54
CA GLY A 100 2.49 7.48 -14.68
C GLY A 100 1.12 7.54 -15.33
N VAL A 101 0.18 6.79 -14.77
CA VAL A 101 -1.22 6.79 -15.17
C VAL A 101 -2.03 7.82 -14.37
N PRO A 102 -3.08 8.44 -14.94
CA PRO A 102 -3.91 9.44 -14.24
C PRO A 102 -4.45 8.99 -12.88
N ALA A 103 -4.78 7.71 -12.72
CA ALA A 103 -5.24 7.13 -11.46
C ALA A 103 -4.23 7.25 -10.30
N GLN A 104 -2.93 7.44 -10.60
CA GLN A 104 -1.88 7.67 -9.60
C GLN A 104 -1.74 9.14 -9.18
N TRP A 105 -2.40 10.09 -9.85
CA TRP A 105 -2.11 11.51 -9.68
C TRP A 105 -2.56 12.04 -8.32
N ASP A 106 -3.71 11.62 -7.84
CA ASP A 106 -4.25 12.04 -6.53
C ASP A 106 -3.39 11.49 -5.39
N ALA A 107 -3.05 10.19 -5.45
CA ALA A 107 -2.12 9.57 -4.53
C ALA A 107 -0.76 10.28 -4.55
N MET A 108 -0.21 10.59 -5.72
CA MET A 108 1.06 11.30 -5.85
C MET A 108 1.03 12.71 -5.27
N ARG A 109 -0.10 13.44 -5.38
CA ARG A 109 -0.27 14.77 -4.74
C ARG A 109 -0.21 14.68 -3.22
N SER A 110 -0.98 13.75 -2.63
CA SER A 110 -1.03 13.55 -1.19
C SER A 110 0.31 13.04 -0.64
N ASP A 111 0.97 12.12 -1.34
CA ASP A 111 2.29 11.60 -1.00
C ASP A 111 3.38 12.69 -1.03
N ALA A 112 3.32 13.58 -2.04
CA ALA A 112 4.26 14.69 -2.14
C ALA A 112 4.14 15.65 -0.96
N ILE A 113 2.90 15.98 -0.55
CA ILE A 113 2.63 16.81 0.62
C ILE A 113 3.14 16.12 1.89
N ALA A 114 2.76 14.87 2.11
CA ALA A 114 3.15 14.09 3.27
C ALA A 114 4.67 13.92 3.38
N SER A 115 5.35 13.73 2.23
CA SER A 115 6.81 13.62 2.14
C SER A 115 7.50 14.93 2.51
N LEU A 116 7.06 16.07 1.96
CA LEU A 116 7.63 17.38 2.27
C LEU A 116 7.33 17.85 3.70
N ALA A 117 6.22 17.40 4.28
CA ALA A 117 5.86 17.64 5.68
C ALA A 117 6.53 16.65 6.66
N TYR A 118 7.27 15.65 6.17
CA TYR A 118 7.88 14.60 6.98
C TYR A 118 6.89 13.80 7.84
N VAL A 119 5.69 13.54 7.28
CA VAL A 119 4.63 12.70 7.88
C VAL A 119 4.25 11.52 6.97
N ALA A 120 5.05 11.24 5.94
CA ALA A 120 4.77 10.20 4.96
C ALA A 120 4.54 8.82 5.61
N ASN A 121 5.24 8.47 6.69
CA ASN A 121 5.04 7.22 7.39
C ASN A 121 3.64 7.09 8.01
N TRP A 122 3.11 8.13 8.62
CA TRP A 122 1.74 8.16 9.16
C TRP A 122 0.70 8.24 8.04
N HIS A 123 1.01 8.98 6.99
CA HIS A 123 0.17 9.04 5.79
C HIS A 123 -0.05 7.65 5.19
N PHE A 124 1.02 6.86 5.04
CA PHE A 124 0.94 5.50 4.51
C PHE A 124 0.21 4.51 5.44
N ILE A 125 0.29 4.69 6.77
CA ILE A 125 -0.49 3.91 7.73
C ILE A 125 -2.00 4.25 7.63
N LEU A 126 -2.34 5.53 7.51
CA LEU A 126 -3.75 5.97 7.56
C LEU A 126 -4.52 5.72 6.27
N ASN A 127 -3.82 5.66 5.13
CA ASN A 127 -4.44 5.48 3.82
C ASN A 127 -4.39 4.03 3.31
N ASP A 128 -3.94 3.09 4.14
CA ASP A 128 -3.79 1.66 3.79
C ASP A 128 -3.15 1.45 2.40
N THR A 129 -2.04 2.14 2.18
CA THR A 129 -1.39 2.23 0.86
C THR A 129 -0.81 0.92 0.35
N SER A 130 -0.65 -0.11 1.20
CA SER A 130 -0.24 -1.45 0.78
C SER A 130 -1.15 -1.99 -0.31
N TYR A 131 -2.39 -1.60 -0.27
CA TYR A 131 -3.48 -1.93 -1.14
C TYR A 131 -3.44 -1.22 -2.51
N PHE A 132 -3.38 0.12 -2.54
CA PHE A 132 -3.29 0.88 -3.81
C PHE A 132 -2.00 0.57 -4.58
N GLU A 133 -0.92 0.26 -3.88
CA GLU A 133 0.36 -0.11 -4.49
C GLU A 133 0.29 -1.44 -5.24
N THR A 134 -0.58 -2.32 -4.83
CA THR A 134 -0.82 -3.61 -5.49
C THR A 134 -1.48 -3.44 -6.85
N LEU A 135 -2.34 -2.43 -7.00
CA LEU A 135 -3.10 -2.19 -8.23
C LEU A 135 -2.44 -1.19 -9.18
N LEU A 136 -1.93 -0.09 -8.64
CA LEU A 136 -1.41 1.03 -9.43
C LEU A 136 0.11 1.04 -9.49
N GLY A 137 0.76 0.06 -8.86
CA GLY A 137 2.19 0.07 -8.63
C GLY A 137 2.59 0.95 -7.43
N PRO A 138 3.81 0.76 -6.91
CA PRO A 138 4.22 1.41 -5.68
C PRO A 138 4.39 2.92 -5.87
N SER A 139 3.99 3.69 -4.86
CA SER A 139 4.25 5.14 -4.81
C SER A 139 5.75 5.44 -5.04
N PRO A 140 6.09 6.36 -5.97
CA PRO A 140 7.49 6.78 -6.18
C PRO A 140 8.13 7.41 -4.94
N LEU A 141 7.34 7.81 -3.95
CA LEU A 141 7.77 8.42 -2.70
C LEU A 141 7.67 7.50 -1.49
N ARG A 142 7.25 6.24 -1.65
CA ARG A 142 7.06 5.28 -0.56
C ARG A 142 8.25 5.23 0.39
N HIS A 143 9.47 5.12 -0.14
CA HIS A 143 10.70 5.02 0.66
C HIS A 143 10.93 6.21 1.61
N VAL A 144 10.27 7.36 1.40
CA VAL A 144 10.39 8.56 2.26
C VAL A 144 9.81 8.34 3.66
N TRP A 145 9.03 7.27 3.89
CA TRP A 145 8.53 6.92 5.22
C TRP A 145 9.64 6.88 6.28
N SER A 146 10.78 6.29 5.96
CA SER A 146 11.89 6.14 6.91
C SER A 146 12.57 7.48 7.21
N LEU A 147 12.64 8.37 6.20
CA LEU A 147 13.13 9.73 6.40
C LEU A 147 12.17 10.55 7.27
N ALA A 148 10.85 10.33 7.16
CA ALA A 148 9.87 10.96 8.02
C ALA A 148 10.11 10.57 9.49
N VAL A 149 10.32 9.29 9.80
CA VAL A 149 10.68 8.82 11.15
C VAL A 149 11.98 9.48 11.65
N GLU A 150 13.01 9.56 10.78
CA GLU A 150 14.30 10.17 11.13
C GLU A 150 14.19 11.68 11.39
N GLU A 151 13.39 12.42 10.60
CA GLU A 151 13.20 13.87 10.79
C GLU A 151 12.34 14.20 12.02
N GLN A 152 11.33 13.38 12.30
CA GLN A 152 10.57 13.46 13.56
C GLN A 152 11.50 13.26 14.76
N TRP A 153 12.45 12.32 14.67
CA TRP A 153 13.52 12.17 15.66
C TRP A 153 14.38 13.43 15.77
N TYR A 154 14.81 14.04 14.66
CA TYR A 154 15.61 15.26 14.67
C TYR A 154 14.86 16.48 15.20
N LEU A 155 13.54 16.49 15.14
CA LEU A 155 12.72 17.53 15.72
C LEU A 155 12.59 17.36 17.23
N ILE A 156 12.27 16.15 17.71
CA ILE A 156 11.91 15.87 19.09
C ILE A 156 13.15 15.60 19.96
N TRP A 157 14.12 14.85 19.43
CA TRP A 157 15.26 14.38 20.20
C TRP A 157 16.13 15.49 20.82
N PRO A 158 16.45 16.61 20.13
CA PRO A 158 17.19 17.70 20.74
C PRO A 158 16.48 18.34 21.93
N LEU A 159 15.15 18.38 21.92
CA LEU A 159 14.33 18.86 23.04
C LEU A 159 14.46 17.92 24.25
N ILE A 160 14.36 16.62 24.03
CA ILE A 160 14.59 15.60 25.06
C ILE A 160 16.02 15.72 25.62
N MET A 161 17.00 15.95 24.74
CA MET A 161 18.39 16.09 25.13
C MET A 161 18.65 17.34 25.98
N VAL A 162 17.89 18.44 25.84
CA VAL A 162 17.96 19.60 26.74
C VAL A 162 17.63 19.15 28.16
N ALA A 163 16.67 18.26 28.37
CA ALA A 163 16.29 17.72 29.67
C ALA A 163 17.28 16.66 30.19
N LEU A 164 17.82 15.82 29.31
CA LEU A 164 18.70 14.71 29.69
C LEU A 164 20.17 15.10 29.83
N ALA A 165 20.68 16.07 29.05
CA ALA A 165 22.10 16.41 29.04
C ALA A 165 22.66 16.84 30.43
N PRO A 166 21.89 17.53 31.32
CA PRO A 166 22.34 17.83 32.66
C PRO A 166 22.68 16.57 33.49
N LEU A 167 22.15 15.41 33.16
CA LEU A 167 22.51 14.16 33.84
C LEU A 167 24.00 13.85 33.65
N ALA A 168 24.63 14.29 32.56
CA ALA A 168 26.05 14.07 32.30
C ALA A 168 26.98 14.68 33.39
N ALA A 169 26.51 15.71 34.10
CA ALA A 169 27.24 16.32 35.22
C ALA A 169 27.07 15.57 36.57
N ARG A 170 26.18 14.58 36.65
CA ARG A 170 25.91 13.80 37.86
C ARG A 170 26.78 12.54 37.92
N ARG A 171 27.19 12.14 39.16
CA ARG A 171 28.09 11.00 39.39
C ARG A 171 27.67 9.68 38.68
N HIS A 172 26.35 9.41 38.65
CA HIS A 172 25.78 8.20 38.00
C HIS A 172 24.87 8.55 36.83
N GLY A 173 24.88 9.78 36.33
CA GLY A 173 23.93 10.27 35.34
C GLY A 173 24.06 9.61 33.97
N PHE A 174 25.28 9.29 33.56
CA PHE A 174 25.49 8.54 32.29
C PHE A 174 24.89 7.14 32.33
N GLY A 175 25.08 6.40 33.44
CA GLY A 175 24.47 5.09 33.61
C GLY A 175 22.95 5.14 33.64
N LEU A 176 22.39 6.11 34.37
CA LEU A 176 20.95 6.34 34.46
C LEU A 176 20.36 6.68 33.07
N ALA A 177 20.97 7.62 32.35
CA ALA A 177 20.49 8.00 31.02
C ALA A 177 20.55 6.80 30.05
N THR A 178 21.65 6.04 30.04
CA THR A 178 21.76 4.82 29.23
C THR A 178 20.68 3.81 29.59
N LEU A 179 20.43 3.57 30.87
CA LEU A 179 19.38 2.66 31.33
C LEU A 179 17.98 3.12 30.89
N LEU A 180 17.66 4.39 31.08
CA LEU A 180 16.36 4.95 30.67
C LEU A 180 16.13 4.80 29.16
N LEU A 181 17.18 5.00 28.34
CA LEU A 181 17.09 4.83 26.89
C LEU A 181 16.92 3.38 26.48
N LEU A 182 17.61 2.45 27.15
CA LEU A 182 17.43 1.01 26.89
C LEU A 182 16.05 0.52 27.32
N VAL A 183 15.51 1.03 28.45
CA VAL A 183 14.14 0.73 28.87
C VAL A 183 13.14 1.28 27.87
N ALA A 184 13.33 2.51 27.37
CA ALA A 184 12.48 3.09 26.35
C ALA A 184 12.56 2.30 25.02
N ALA A 185 13.76 1.83 24.62
CA ALA A 185 13.92 0.96 23.44
C ALA A 185 13.19 -0.37 23.62
N ALA A 186 13.30 -1.00 24.80
CA ALA A 186 12.59 -2.23 25.12
C ALA A 186 11.06 -2.02 25.15
N ALA A 187 10.58 -0.87 25.64
CA ALA A 187 9.16 -0.52 25.62
C ALA A 187 8.65 -0.33 24.19
N SER A 188 9.42 0.33 23.30
CA SER A 188 9.10 0.47 21.88
C SER A 188 9.05 -0.90 21.17
N ALA A 189 10.00 -1.80 21.46
CA ALA A 189 10.00 -3.16 20.92
C ALA A 189 8.83 -4.00 21.43
N LEU A 190 8.49 -3.88 22.71
CA LEU A 190 7.31 -4.54 23.28
C LEU A 190 6.03 -4.01 22.65
N TRP A 191 5.94 -2.70 22.47
CA TRP A 191 4.81 -2.06 21.80
C TRP A 191 4.65 -2.54 20.36
N MET A 192 5.74 -2.66 19.61
CA MET A 192 5.75 -3.29 18.29
C MET A 192 5.20 -4.73 18.35
N ALA A 193 5.64 -5.53 19.31
CA ALA A 193 5.18 -6.92 19.45
C ALA A 193 3.69 -7.03 19.82
N VAL A 194 3.16 -6.06 20.59
CA VAL A 194 1.73 -5.99 20.95
C VAL A 194 0.87 -5.58 19.76
N LEU A 195 1.36 -4.65 18.92
CA LEU A 195 0.65 -4.18 17.72
C LEU A 195 0.86 -5.07 16.51
N TYR A 196 1.68 -6.14 16.63
CA TYR A 196 1.98 -7.00 15.50
C TYR A 196 0.73 -7.76 15.05
N ASP A 197 0.33 -7.51 13.82
CA ASP A 197 -0.67 -8.25 13.07
C ASP A 197 0.01 -8.91 11.86
N PRO A 198 -0.07 -10.24 11.71
CA PRO A 198 0.51 -10.91 10.54
C PRO A 198 -0.16 -10.52 9.22
N ASN A 199 -1.38 -9.97 9.25
CA ASN A 199 -2.13 -9.58 8.07
C ASN A 199 -1.90 -8.11 7.67
N ASP A 200 -1.43 -7.25 8.60
CA ASP A 200 -1.06 -5.85 8.33
C ASP A 200 0.23 -5.48 9.06
N LEU A 201 1.32 -5.49 8.33
CA LEU A 201 2.63 -5.06 8.83
C LEU A 201 2.82 -3.55 8.76
N SER A 202 1.98 -2.81 8.06
CA SER A 202 2.14 -1.38 7.78
C SER A 202 2.25 -0.58 9.07
N ARG A 203 1.38 -0.85 10.04
CA ARG A 203 1.38 -0.15 11.33
C ARG A 203 2.68 -0.36 12.12
N VAL A 204 3.19 -1.58 12.20
CA VAL A 204 4.40 -1.91 12.95
C VAL A 204 5.67 -1.53 12.18
N TYR A 205 5.63 -1.56 10.85
CA TYR A 205 6.76 -1.27 9.98
C TYR A 205 7.01 0.24 9.83
N TYR A 206 5.95 1.05 9.65
CA TYR A 206 6.06 2.49 9.41
C TYR A 206 5.94 3.34 10.68
N GLY A 207 5.43 2.81 11.79
CA GLY A 207 5.19 3.57 13.01
C GLY A 207 6.45 4.17 13.63
N THR A 208 6.45 5.48 13.92
CA THR A 208 7.57 6.14 14.59
C THR A 208 7.80 5.56 15.98
N ASP A 209 6.74 5.23 16.70
CA ASP A 209 6.74 4.65 18.04
C ASP A 209 7.30 3.23 18.09
N THR A 210 7.00 2.41 17.08
CA THR A 210 7.52 1.04 16.95
C THR A 210 8.97 1.02 16.46
N ARG A 211 9.35 1.98 15.63
CA ARG A 211 10.72 2.13 15.08
C ARG A 211 11.66 2.97 15.95
N ALA A 212 11.16 3.59 17.03
CA ALA A 212 12.00 4.37 17.94
C ALA A 212 13.09 3.51 18.63
N GLN A 213 12.89 2.20 18.79
CA GLN A 213 13.84 1.28 19.40
C GLN A 213 15.25 1.36 18.79
N GLN A 214 15.36 1.45 17.44
CA GLN A 214 16.64 1.52 16.75
C GLN A 214 17.38 2.82 17.05
N LEU A 215 16.68 3.96 17.00
CA LEU A 215 17.20 5.28 17.30
C LEU A 215 17.60 5.39 18.77
N LEU A 216 16.80 4.84 19.68
CA LEU A 216 17.06 4.81 21.13
C LEU A 216 18.27 3.95 21.48
N VAL A 217 18.46 2.78 20.83
CA VAL A 217 19.65 1.95 21.00
C VAL A 217 20.89 2.70 20.55
N GLY A 218 20.84 3.42 19.42
CA GLY A 218 21.92 4.29 18.95
C GLY A 218 22.23 5.41 19.93
N ALA A 219 21.20 6.06 20.49
CA ALA A 219 21.32 7.08 21.50
C ALA A 219 21.94 6.57 22.81
N ALA A 220 21.50 5.40 23.28
CA ALA A 220 22.08 4.73 24.46
C ALA A 220 23.57 4.41 24.25
N LEU A 221 23.94 3.94 23.06
CA LEU A 221 25.36 3.75 22.70
C LEU A 221 26.15 5.05 22.80
N ALA A 222 25.62 6.19 22.36
CA ALA A 222 26.29 7.48 22.44
C ALA A 222 26.58 7.88 23.89
N TRP A 223 25.60 7.74 24.80
CA TRP A 223 25.77 7.98 26.23
C TRP A 223 26.83 7.05 26.83
N PHE A 224 26.79 5.75 26.47
CA PHE A 224 27.75 4.77 26.98
C PHE A 224 29.18 5.05 26.51
N THR A 225 29.38 5.44 25.25
CA THR A 225 30.71 5.74 24.68
C THR A 225 31.34 7.00 25.29
N VAL A 226 30.53 8.00 25.65
CA VAL A 226 31.00 9.21 26.34
C VAL A 226 31.35 8.90 27.79
N ALA A 227 30.59 8.02 28.47
CA ALA A 227 30.85 7.63 29.86
C ALA A 227 32.15 6.82 30.03
N ALA A 228 32.56 6.06 29.02
CA ALA A 228 33.68 5.14 29.12
C ALA A 228 34.63 5.22 27.90
N PRO A 229 35.24 6.38 27.62
CA PRO A 229 36.00 6.61 26.39
C PRO A 229 37.20 5.66 26.23
N GLY A 230 37.80 5.22 27.32
CA GLY A 230 38.90 4.26 27.29
C GLY A 230 38.52 2.86 26.79
N ARG A 231 37.28 2.46 26.90
CA ARG A 231 36.76 1.17 26.40
C ARG A 231 36.64 1.14 24.88
N PHE A 232 36.51 2.31 24.27
CA PHE A 232 36.34 2.51 22.82
C PHE A 232 37.62 3.02 22.13
N SER A 233 38.78 2.82 22.77
CA SER A 233 40.06 3.08 22.13
C SER A 233 40.40 2.01 21.09
N SER A 234 41.26 2.37 20.12
CA SER A 234 41.71 1.42 19.08
C SER A 234 42.37 0.16 19.64
N GLU A 235 43.12 0.31 20.75
CA GLU A 235 43.78 -0.81 21.44
C GLU A 235 42.75 -1.72 22.14
N SER A 236 41.79 -1.13 22.83
CA SER A 236 40.73 -1.89 23.51
C SER A 236 39.87 -2.69 22.55
N LEU A 237 39.54 -2.12 21.39
CA LEU A 237 38.68 -2.76 20.39
C LEU A 237 39.46 -3.72 19.47
N ALA A 238 40.79 -3.59 19.37
CA ALA A 238 41.61 -4.50 18.56
C ALA A 238 41.47 -5.97 18.99
N ARG A 239 41.29 -6.23 20.30
CA ARG A 239 41.05 -7.60 20.85
C ARG A 239 39.71 -8.19 20.42
N PHE A 240 38.75 -7.34 20.04
CA PHE A 240 37.42 -7.77 19.58
C PHE A 240 37.31 -7.86 18.06
N ARG A 241 38.41 -7.85 17.30
CA ARG A 241 38.35 -7.94 15.84
C ARG A 241 37.56 -9.14 15.36
N VAL A 242 37.86 -10.33 15.91
CA VAL A 242 37.19 -11.56 15.48
C VAL A 242 35.68 -11.50 15.80
N PRO A 243 35.23 -11.25 17.04
CA PRO A 243 33.78 -11.19 17.34
C PRO A 243 33.06 -10.08 16.58
N VAL A 244 33.69 -8.91 16.34
CA VAL A 244 33.06 -7.84 15.53
C VAL A 244 32.99 -8.25 14.06
N SER A 245 33.98 -8.95 13.51
CA SER A 245 33.92 -9.46 12.13
C SER A 245 32.86 -10.55 11.98
N LEU A 246 32.73 -11.45 12.96
CA LEU A 246 31.66 -12.47 12.98
C LEU A 246 30.28 -11.83 13.09
N LEU A 247 30.15 -10.79 13.90
CA LEU A 247 28.89 -10.03 14.00
C LEU A 247 28.55 -9.34 12.66
N LEU A 248 29.53 -8.75 11.99
CA LEU A 248 29.31 -8.16 10.66
C LEU A 248 28.92 -9.25 9.63
N MET A 249 29.59 -10.39 9.66
CA MET A 249 29.20 -11.54 8.82
C MET A 249 27.78 -12.00 9.13
N GLY A 250 27.39 -12.06 10.41
CA GLY A 250 26.03 -12.38 10.83
C GLY A 250 25.02 -11.34 10.35
N PHE A 251 25.38 -10.04 10.40
CA PHE A 251 24.53 -8.97 9.85
C PHE A 251 24.40 -9.07 8.33
N VAL A 252 25.50 -9.34 7.62
CA VAL A 252 25.47 -9.61 6.17
C VAL A 252 24.61 -10.85 5.89
N GLY A 253 24.78 -11.92 6.67
CA GLY A 253 23.94 -13.11 6.59
C GLY A 253 22.44 -12.80 6.79
N ALA A 254 22.10 -11.92 7.73
CA ALA A 254 20.73 -11.45 7.91
C ALA A 254 20.23 -10.68 6.67
N VAL A 255 21.04 -9.80 6.09
CA VAL A 255 20.73 -9.09 4.83
C VAL A 255 20.49 -10.06 3.66
N LEU A 256 21.14 -11.20 3.65
CA LEU A 256 21.00 -12.18 2.58
C LEU A 256 19.79 -13.12 2.76
N LEU A 257 19.40 -13.43 4.00
CA LEU A 257 18.53 -14.58 4.30
C LEU A 257 17.23 -14.22 5.01
N VAL A 258 17.15 -13.06 5.68
CA VAL A 258 16.00 -12.72 6.50
C VAL A 258 14.89 -12.14 5.62
N ASP A 259 13.71 -12.69 5.77
CA ASP A 259 12.50 -12.21 5.13
C ASP A 259 11.87 -11.09 5.98
N ASP A 260 11.35 -10.04 5.34
CA ASP A 260 10.75 -8.89 6.01
C ASP A 260 9.38 -9.22 6.66
N GLU A 261 8.72 -10.27 6.22
CA GLU A 261 7.47 -10.75 6.82
C GLU A 261 7.70 -11.68 8.03
N ALA A 262 8.95 -12.05 8.33
CA ALA A 262 9.26 -13.01 9.38
C ALA A 262 8.74 -12.55 10.77
N PRO A 263 7.82 -13.29 11.44
CA PRO A 263 7.14 -12.85 12.67
C PRO A 263 8.10 -12.56 13.83
N TRP A 264 9.23 -13.27 13.90
CA TRP A 264 10.22 -13.09 14.95
C TRP A 264 10.89 -11.70 14.92
N LEU A 265 10.97 -11.05 13.73
CA LEU A 265 11.51 -9.72 13.59
C LEU A 265 10.74 -8.71 14.46
N TYR A 266 9.42 -8.71 14.35
CA TYR A 266 8.51 -7.78 15.02
C TYR A 266 8.30 -8.14 16.50
N ARG A 267 8.59 -9.37 16.90
CA ARG A 267 8.51 -9.86 18.28
C ARG A 267 9.85 -9.80 19.03
N GLY A 268 10.69 -8.82 18.69
CA GLY A 268 11.95 -8.53 19.37
C GLY A 268 13.21 -8.75 18.51
N GLY A 269 13.10 -9.34 17.34
CA GLY A 269 14.22 -9.57 16.41
C GLY A 269 14.87 -8.26 15.96
N LEU A 270 14.07 -7.24 15.62
CA LEU A 270 14.59 -5.92 15.24
C LEU A 270 15.36 -5.24 16.38
N LEU A 271 14.94 -5.41 17.64
CA LEU A 271 15.72 -4.92 18.78
C LEU A 271 17.08 -5.65 18.89
N ALA A 272 17.09 -6.97 18.76
CA ALA A 272 18.32 -7.76 18.80
C ALA A 272 19.29 -7.37 17.67
N LEU A 273 18.79 -7.21 16.44
CA LEU A 273 19.55 -6.72 15.28
C LEU A 273 20.07 -5.29 15.52
N SER A 274 19.29 -4.41 16.14
CA SER A 274 19.70 -3.05 16.49
C SER A 274 20.83 -3.02 17.52
N VAL A 275 20.82 -3.92 18.50
CA VAL A 275 21.91 -4.07 19.46
C VAL A 275 23.18 -4.56 18.72
N GLY A 276 23.05 -5.52 17.81
CA GLY A 276 24.16 -5.95 16.95
C GLY A 276 24.69 -4.78 16.09
N ALA A 277 23.81 -4.02 15.44
CA ALA A 277 24.18 -2.83 14.68
C ALA A 277 24.90 -1.78 15.55
N ALA A 278 24.47 -1.57 16.81
CA ALA A 278 25.14 -0.66 17.73
C ALA A 278 26.60 -1.09 18.03
N VAL A 279 26.87 -2.37 18.14
CA VAL A 279 28.25 -2.88 18.30
C VAL A 279 29.09 -2.58 17.05
N LEU A 280 28.50 -2.74 15.84
CA LEU A 280 29.16 -2.39 14.58
C LEU A 280 29.45 -0.89 14.48
N VAL A 281 28.47 -0.06 14.88
CA VAL A 281 28.60 1.42 14.94
C VAL A 281 29.68 1.84 15.93
N ALA A 282 29.74 1.21 17.11
CA ALA A 282 30.79 1.44 18.09
C ALA A 282 32.19 1.12 17.52
N ALA A 283 32.34 -0.02 16.86
CA ALA A 283 33.58 -0.44 16.23
C ALA A 283 33.99 0.47 15.06
N ALA A 284 33.04 0.96 14.26
CA ALA A 284 33.27 1.89 13.15
C ALA A 284 33.53 3.34 13.62
N SER A 285 33.14 3.71 14.85
CA SER A 285 33.30 5.05 15.38
C SER A 285 34.74 5.41 15.81
N VAL A 286 35.65 4.46 15.76
CA VAL A 286 37.09 4.65 16.11
C VAL A 286 37.80 5.56 15.10
N PRO A 287 38.38 6.70 15.54
CA PRO A 287 39.03 7.61 14.61
C PRO A 287 40.27 6.99 13.94
N GLY A 288 40.52 7.43 12.69
CA GLY A 288 41.73 7.04 11.95
C GLY A 288 41.73 5.63 11.37
N GLY A 289 40.62 4.92 11.36
CA GLY A 289 40.48 3.60 10.72
C GLY A 289 41.30 2.46 11.38
N ARG A 290 41.73 2.66 12.62
CA ARG A 290 42.52 1.68 13.38
C ARG A 290 41.70 0.63 14.11
N GLY A 291 40.37 0.72 14.02
CA GLY A 291 39.44 -0.22 14.67
C GLY A 291 39.30 -1.56 13.91
N PRO A 292 38.46 -2.48 14.44
CA PRO A 292 38.17 -3.78 13.84
C PRO A 292 37.65 -3.70 12.40
N LEU A 293 36.93 -2.64 12.08
CA LEU A 293 36.29 -2.37 10.78
C LEU A 293 37.07 -1.34 9.94
N GLY A 294 38.44 -1.27 10.11
CA GLY A 294 39.27 -0.31 9.42
C GLY A 294 39.22 -0.38 7.89
N TRP A 295 38.90 -1.56 7.31
CA TRP A 295 38.73 -1.72 5.87
C TRP A 295 37.56 -0.96 5.29
N LEU A 296 36.56 -0.60 6.12
CA LEU A 296 35.45 0.27 5.71
C LEU A 296 35.90 1.72 5.40
N THR A 297 37.14 2.08 5.70
CA THR A 297 37.76 3.37 5.31
C THR A 297 38.22 3.41 3.86
N TRP A 298 38.00 2.34 3.10
CA TRP A 298 38.28 2.30 1.67
C TRP A 298 37.60 3.43 0.92
N ARG A 299 38.37 4.22 0.15
CA ARG A 299 37.88 5.49 -0.44
C ARG A 299 36.58 5.37 -1.21
N PRO A 300 36.34 4.35 -2.05
CA PRO A 300 35.05 4.23 -2.76
C PRO A 300 33.85 4.01 -1.81
N LEU A 301 34.01 3.18 -0.75
CA LEU A 301 32.95 3.00 0.25
C LEU A 301 32.65 4.30 1.00
N VAL A 302 33.68 5.01 1.43
CA VAL A 302 33.52 6.31 2.10
C VAL A 302 32.83 7.32 1.18
N ALA A 303 33.23 7.36 -0.11
CA ALA A 303 32.61 8.25 -1.09
C ALA A 303 31.13 7.93 -1.31
N LEU A 304 30.76 6.64 -1.38
CA LEU A 304 29.39 6.18 -1.49
C LEU A 304 28.58 6.53 -0.22
N GLY A 305 29.15 6.27 0.97
CA GLY A 305 28.50 6.58 2.24
C GLY A 305 28.25 8.08 2.47
N GLN A 306 29.14 8.94 1.97
CA GLN A 306 28.92 10.39 2.00
C GLN A 306 27.77 10.84 1.12
N ARG A 307 27.44 10.09 0.08
CA ARG A 307 26.36 10.30 -0.87
C ARG A 307 25.09 9.50 -0.55
N SER A 308 25.16 8.67 0.51
CA SER A 308 24.09 7.72 0.82
C SER A 308 22.70 8.36 0.99
N TYR A 309 22.63 9.62 1.42
CA TYR A 309 21.37 10.34 1.54
C TYR A 309 20.76 10.63 0.14
N SER A 310 21.52 11.25 -0.75
CA SER A 310 21.04 11.51 -2.11
C SER A 310 20.76 10.20 -2.88
N LEU A 311 21.55 9.13 -2.64
CA LEU A 311 21.30 7.83 -3.25
C LEU A 311 20.02 7.18 -2.73
N TYR A 312 19.77 7.29 -1.42
CA TYR A 312 18.53 6.81 -0.82
C TYR A 312 17.31 7.53 -1.37
N LEU A 313 17.40 8.84 -1.65
CA LEU A 313 16.31 9.59 -2.25
C LEU A 313 16.02 9.19 -3.70
N TRP A 314 17.06 8.93 -4.51
CA TRP A 314 16.87 8.68 -5.95
C TRP A 314 16.60 7.24 -6.34
N HIS A 315 17.10 6.26 -5.54
CA HIS A 315 17.03 4.85 -5.98
C HIS A 315 15.62 4.37 -6.25
N TRP A 316 14.67 4.72 -5.38
CA TRP A 316 13.31 4.22 -5.47
C TRP A 316 12.51 4.84 -6.62
N PRO A 317 12.43 6.18 -6.81
CA PRO A 317 11.83 6.75 -8.01
C PRO A 317 12.42 6.20 -9.31
N VAL A 318 13.74 5.98 -9.35
CA VAL A 318 14.39 5.37 -10.52
C VAL A 318 13.91 3.94 -10.73
N ILE A 319 13.77 3.14 -9.68
CA ILE A 319 13.27 1.77 -9.78
C ILE A 319 11.82 1.75 -10.28
N VAL A 320 10.99 2.67 -9.81
CA VAL A 320 9.58 2.76 -10.20
C VAL A 320 9.43 3.17 -11.67
N PHE A 321 10.16 4.19 -12.14
CA PHE A 321 9.92 4.72 -13.48
C PHE A 321 10.82 4.11 -14.57
N VAL A 322 12.09 3.79 -14.27
CA VAL A 322 13.01 3.26 -15.28
C VAL A 322 12.71 1.77 -15.54
N GLY A 323 12.02 1.52 -16.60
CA GLY A 323 11.56 0.18 -17.01
C GLY A 323 10.28 0.27 -17.83
N PRO A 324 9.32 -0.63 -17.60
CA PRO A 324 8.06 -0.67 -18.34
C PRO A 324 7.30 0.67 -18.43
N PRO A 325 7.21 1.49 -17.36
CA PRO A 325 6.53 2.79 -17.48
C PRO A 325 7.15 3.74 -18.53
N MET A 326 8.45 3.60 -18.80
CA MET A 326 9.15 4.33 -19.87
C MET A 326 9.17 3.57 -21.22
N GLY A 327 8.45 2.45 -21.35
CA GLY A 327 8.50 1.60 -22.54
C GLY A 327 9.82 0.82 -22.71
N LEU A 328 10.57 0.62 -21.63
CA LEU A 328 11.85 -0.09 -21.66
C LEU A 328 11.66 -1.56 -21.28
N GLU A 329 11.55 -2.42 -22.28
CA GLU A 329 11.47 -3.89 -22.11
C GLU A 329 12.89 -4.49 -22.13
N LEU A 330 13.55 -4.47 -20.97
CA LEU A 330 14.89 -5.05 -20.80
C LEU A 330 14.83 -6.29 -19.91
N ALA A 331 15.69 -7.25 -20.20
CA ALA A 331 15.87 -8.41 -19.30
C ALA A 331 16.27 -7.92 -17.88
N PRO A 332 15.96 -8.69 -16.80
CA PRO A 332 16.10 -8.25 -15.42
C PRO A 332 17.50 -7.71 -15.08
N VAL A 333 18.56 -8.38 -15.51
CA VAL A 333 19.94 -7.97 -15.19
C VAL A 333 20.36 -6.65 -15.88
N PRO A 334 20.19 -6.47 -17.22
CA PRO A 334 20.42 -5.17 -17.85
C PRO A 334 19.58 -4.04 -17.25
N LEU A 335 18.33 -4.29 -16.91
CA LEU A 335 17.44 -3.29 -16.28
C LEU A 335 17.96 -2.89 -14.89
N ALA A 336 18.35 -3.85 -14.04
CA ALA A 336 18.93 -3.56 -12.74
C ALA A 336 20.22 -2.74 -12.86
N ILE A 337 21.10 -3.06 -13.81
CA ILE A 337 22.33 -2.29 -14.08
C ILE A 337 21.98 -0.87 -14.50
N LEU A 338 21.01 -0.68 -15.40
CA LEU A 338 20.56 0.64 -15.85
C LEU A 338 20.03 1.46 -14.66
N ARG A 339 19.16 0.87 -13.82
CA ARG A 339 18.62 1.49 -12.61
C ARG A 339 19.73 1.93 -11.64
N ILE A 340 20.74 1.10 -11.43
CA ILE A 340 21.90 1.44 -10.59
C ILE A 340 22.66 2.62 -11.20
N VAL A 341 22.98 2.59 -12.48
CA VAL A 341 23.75 3.64 -13.17
C VAL A 341 22.99 4.98 -13.13
N VAL A 342 21.69 4.98 -13.43
CA VAL A 342 20.86 6.17 -13.38
C VAL A 342 20.77 6.73 -11.95
N SER A 343 20.54 5.86 -10.95
CA SER A 343 20.50 6.26 -9.54
C SER A 343 21.80 6.90 -9.08
N LEU A 344 22.95 6.32 -9.44
CA LEU A 344 24.27 6.88 -9.11
C LEU A 344 24.52 8.21 -9.84
N GLY A 345 24.11 8.35 -11.11
CA GLY A 345 24.23 9.56 -11.89
C GLY A 345 23.44 10.71 -11.27
N LEU A 346 22.15 10.50 -10.98
CA LEU A 346 21.27 11.48 -10.33
C LEU A 346 21.75 11.83 -8.91
N THR A 347 22.26 10.84 -8.18
CA THR A 347 22.88 11.04 -6.88
C THR A 347 24.06 11.99 -6.97
N GLU A 348 25.00 11.77 -7.90
CA GLU A 348 26.19 12.61 -8.06
C GLU A 348 25.82 14.04 -8.46
N LEU A 349 24.84 14.21 -9.36
CA LEU A 349 24.33 15.52 -9.75
C LEU A 349 23.75 16.28 -8.55
N THR A 350 22.84 15.62 -7.80
CA THR A 350 22.19 16.22 -6.63
C THR A 350 23.21 16.52 -5.52
N TYR A 351 24.14 15.60 -5.25
CA TYR A 351 25.17 15.80 -4.25
C TYR A 351 26.09 16.98 -4.57
N ARG A 352 26.54 17.12 -5.84
CA ARG A 352 27.44 18.20 -6.25
C ARG A 352 26.77 19.56 -6.37
N TRP A 353 25.55 19.61 -6.93
CA TRP A 353 24.94 20.87 -7.33
C TRP A 353 23.87 21.37 -6.36
N VAL A 354 23.33 20.50 -5.51
CA VAL A 354 22.29 20.86 -4.53
C VAL A 354 22.78 20.66 -3.10
N GLU A 355 23.08 19.42 -2.69
CA GLU A 355 23.40 19.11 -1.29
C GLU A 355 24.66 19.84 -0.79
N THR A 356 25.77 19.71 -1.51
CA THR A 356 27.06 20.28 -1.07
C THR A 356 27.06 21.82 -1.06
N PRO A 357 26.59 22.52 -2.10
CA PRO A 357 26.54 24.00 -2.11
C PRO A 357 25.68 24.58 -1.03
N VAL A 358 24.45 24.02 -0.80
CA VAL A 358 23.53 24.53 0.21
C VAL A 358 24.07 24.26 1.62
N ARG A 359 24.63 23.05 1.87
CA ARG A 359 25.22 22.68 3.13
C ARG A 359 26.41 23.56 3.53
N SER A 360 27.25 23.93 2.57
CA SER A 360 28.44 24.78 2.78
C SER A 360 28.19 26.29 2.64
N SER A 361 26.94 26.68 2.30
CA SER A 361 26.58 28.08 2.06
C SER A 361 26.80 28.97 3.28
N SER A 362 27.45 30.10 3.10
CA SER A 362 27.59 31.18 4.06
C SER A 362 26.38 32.15 4.09
N ALA A 363 25.38 31.93 3.25
CA ALA A 363 24.18 32.76 3.20
C ALA A 363 23.43 32.79 4.54
N ARG A 364 22.77 33.91 4.83
CA ARG A 364 21.95 34.04 6.05
C ARG A 364 20.93 32.93 6.13
N PRO A 365 20.77 32.25 7.28
CA PRO A 365 19.85 31.14 7.44
C PRO A 365 18.45 31.40 6.91
N ILE A 366 17.89 32.57 7.23
CA ILE A 366 16.53 32.97 6.82
C ILE A 366 16.35 32.98 5.29
N ARG A 367 17.38 33.37 4.52
CA ARG A 367 17.33 33.37 3.04
C ARG A 367 17.31 31.95 2.50
N VAL A 368 18.12 31.04 3.07
CA VAL A 368 18.17 29.64 2.64
C VAL A 368 16.87 28.93 3.00
N ILE A 369 16.37 29.12 4.23
CA ILE A 369 15.09 28.56 4.66
C ILE A 369 13.96 29.10 3.77
N GLY A 370 13.88 30.45 3.60
CA GLY A 370 12.85 31.05 2.77
C GLY A 370 12.86 30.52 1.34
N ALA A 371 14.03 30.46 0.68
CA ALA A 371 14.14 29.97 -0.70
C ALA A 371 13.67 28.52 -0.84
N TRP A 372 14.10 27.62 0.04
CA TRP A 372 13.74 26.21 -0.08
C TRP A 372 12.33 25.88 0.43
N SER A 373 11.80 26.65 1.42
CA SER A 373 10.37 26.55 1.77
C SER A 373 9.48 27.05 0.63
N THR A 374 9.86 28.14 -0.05
CA THR A 374 9.15 28.61 -1.26
C THR A 374 9.24 27.57 -2.37
N ALA A 375 10.41 26.95 -2.59
CA ALA A 375 10.56 25.88 -3.58
C ALA A 375 9.66 24.69 -3.24
N ALA A 376 9.56 24.29 -1.96
CA ALA A 376 8.65 23.22 -1.53
C ALA A 376 7.18 23.58 -1.80
N LEU A 377 6.76 24.81 -1.45
CA LEU A 377 5.39 25.27 -1.73
C LEU A 377 5.09 25.32 -3.23
N LEU A 378 6.05 25.77 -4.05
CA LEU A 378 5.90 25.75 -5.50
C LEU A 378 5.87 24.33 -6.07
N THR A 379 6.57 23.38 -5.45
CA THR A 379 6.50 21.97 -5.83
C THR A 379 5.12 21.40 -5.55
N VAL A 380 4.53 21.72 -4.38
CA VAL A 380 3.15 21.31 -4.06
C VAL A 380 2.15 21.96 -5.01
N ALA A 381 2.24 23.27 -5.22
CA ALA A 381 1.36 23.97 -6.16
C ALA A 381 1.50 23.42 -7.59
N GLY A 382 2.74 23.13 -8.00
CA GLY A 382 3.03 22.48 -9.28
C GLY A 382 2.45 21.08 -9.39
N ALA A 383 2.42 20.30 -8.30
CA ALA A 383 1.77 19.00 -8.27
C ALA A 383 0.26 19.13 -8.53
N TYR A 384 -0.40 20.09 -7.85
CA TYR A 384 -1.82 20.34 -8.08
C TYR A 384 -2.10 20.73 -9.54
N VAL A 385 -1.29 21.61 -10.14
CA VAL A 385 -1.51 22.06 -11.53
C VAL A 385 -1.14 20.96 -12.54
N ALA A 386 0.00 20.27 -12.34
CA ALA A 386 0.50 19.29 -13.30
C ALA A 386 -0.27 17.96 -13.27
N LEU A 387 -0.81 17.59 -12.11
CA LEU A 387 -1.54 16.35 -11.90
C LEU A 387 -3.06 16.60 -11.73
N MET A 388 -3.58 17.76 -12.15
CA MET A 388 -5.02 17.95 -12.29
C MET A 388 -5.52 17.08 -13.44
N THR A 389 -6.49 16.24 -13.18
CA THR A 389 -7.35 15.69 -14.21
C THR A 389 -8.15 16.87 -14.79
N ASP A 390 -7.98 17.14 -16.07
CA ASP A 390 -8.75 18.19 -16.75
C ASP A 390 -10.12 17.59 -17.08
N LEU A 391 -11.03 17.63 -16.11
CA LEU A 391 -12.44 17.18 -16.28
C LEU A 391 -13.11 17.86 -17.49
N ALA A 392 -12.61 19.05 -17.89
CA ALA A 392 -13.09 19.75 -19.08
C ALA A 392 -12.49 19.21 -20.39
N ALA A 393 -11.41 18.44 -20.31
CA ALA A 393 -10.76 17.81 -21.48
C ALA A 393 -11.28 16.38 -21.73
N LEU A 394 -12.11 15.82 -20.84
CA LEU A 394 -12.83 14.59 -21.13
C LEU A 394 -13.80 14.87 -22.29
N PRO A 395 -13.81 14.05 -23.35
CA PRO A 395 -14.78 14.23 -24.43
C PRO A 395 -16.19 14.17 -23.83
N ASP A 396 -17.06 15.05 -24.35
CA ASP A 396 -18.46 15.04 -23.97
C ASP A 396 -19.02 13.65 -24.27
N ILE A 397 -19.42 12.93 -23.23
CA ILE A 397 -19.91 11.55 -23.32
C ILE A 397 -21.14 11.48 -24.21
N ASP A 398 -21.92 12.56 -24.30
CA ASP A 398 -23.06 12.64 -25.23
C ASP A 398 -22.63 12.55 -26.70
N VAL A 399 -21.38 12.90 -27.02
CA VAL A 399 -20.78 12.68 -28.37
C VAL A 399 -20.43 11.21 -28.60
N LEU A 400 -20.14 10.45 -27.53
CA LEU A 400 -19.77 9.03 -27.60
C LEU A 400 -20.99 8.11 -27.47
N ARG A 401 -22.13 8.62 -26.98
CA ARG A 401 -23.38 7.85 -26.85
C ARG A 401 -23.77 7.10 -28.12
N PRO A 402 -23.71 7.71 -29.35
CA PRO A 402 -24.01 6.98 -30.58
C PRO A 402 -23.02 5.82 -30.85
N ALA A 403 -21.79 5.92 -30.38
CA ALA A 403 -20.81 4.84 -30.56
C ALA A 403 -21.10 3.68 -29.59
N VAL A 404 -21.47 3.98 -28.34
CA VAL A 404 -21.90 2.99 -27.34
C VAL A 404 -23.21 2.33 -27.76
N ASP A 405 -24.20 3.12 -28.21
CA ASP A 405 -25.46 2.61 -28.73
C ASP A 405 -25.28 1.76 -29.99
N THR A 406 -24.27 2.06 -30.82
CA THR A 406 -23.94 1.28 -32.02
C THR A 406 -23.26 -0.03 -31.65
N LEU A 407 -22.43 -0.03 -30.58
CA LEU A 407 -21.79 -1.23 -30.04
C LEU A 407 -22.82 -2.18 -29.40
N SER A 408 -23.79 -1.63 -28.65
CA SER A 408 -24.85 -2.41 -28.01
C SER A 408 -25.98 -2.88 -28.97
N MET A 409 -26.14 -2.23 -30.13
CA MET A 409 -27.14 -2.62 -31.15
C MET A 409 -26.61 -3.62 -32.18
N SER A 410 -25.32 -3.93 -32.17
CA SER A 410 -24.74 -4.96 -33.06
C SER A 410 -24.98 -6.34 -32.48
N THR A 411 -26.24 -6.77 -32.50
CA THR A 411 -26.63 -8.16 -32.19
C THR A 411 -26.16 -9.07 -33.33
N VAL A 412 -24.92 -9.49 -33.26
CA VAL A 412 -24.49 -10.69 -33.99
C VAL A 412 -25.08 -11.88 -33.23
N PRO A 413 -25.87 -12.75 -33.88
CA PRO A 413 -26.42 -13.91 -33.18
C PRO A 413 -25.26 -14.76 -32.62
N ARG A 414 -25.25 -14.95 -31.33
CA ARG A 414 -24.30 -15.83 -30.61
C ARG A 414 -24.39 -17.23 -31.29
N PRO A 415 -23.31 -17.87 -31.70
CA PRO A 415 -23.34 -19.23 -32.17
C PRO A 415 -23.85 -20.13 -31.05
N THR A 416 -25.01 -20.73 -31.20
CA THR A 416 -25.51 -21.75 -30.27
C THR A 416 -24.49 -22.89 -30.25
N ALA A 417 -23.85 -23.10 -29.15
CA ALA A 417 -22.97 -24.23 -28.91
C ALA A 417 -23.83 -25.50 -28.93
N THR A 418 -23.79 -26.22 -30.06
CA THR A 418 -24.34 -27.57 -30.16
C THR A 418 -23.36 -28.53 -29.47
N GLY A 419 -23.52 -28.67 -28.13
CA GLY A 419 -22.88 -29.74 -27.38
C GLY A 419 -23.55 -31.09 -27.66
N PRO A 420 -22.82 -32.19 -27.59
CA PRO A 420 -23.40 -33.53 -27.82
C PRO A 420 -24.32 -33.87 -26.62
N THR A 421 -25.54 -34.24 -26.94
CA THR A 421 -26.56 -34.79 -26.05
C THR A 421 -26.01 -36.01 -25.29
N PRO A 422 -26.10 -36.08 -23.94
CA PRO A 422 -25.78 -37.29 -23.21
C PRO A 422 -26.88 -38.35 -23.44
N ALA A 423 -26.46 -39.54 -23.76
CA ALA A 423 -27.31 -40.70 -23.92
C ALA A 423 -27.94 -41.12 -22.59
N ASP A 424 -29.25 -41.37 -22.64
CA ASP A 424 -30.08 -41.97 -21.63
C ASP A 424 -29.44 -43.20 -20.97
N THR A 425 -29.22 -43.17 -19.66
CA THR A 425 -28.99 -44.39 -18.90
C THR A 425 -29.89 -44.35 -17.67
N THR A 426 -31.01 -45.00 -17.81
CA THR A 426 -31.92 -45.38 -16.71
C THR A 426 -31.17 -46.27 -15.72
N LEU A 427 -31.16 -45.88 -14.45
CA LEU A 427 -30.94 -46.78 -13.34
C LEU A 427 -31.94 -46.54 -12.22
N THR A 428 -32.63 -47.59 -11.95
CA THR A 428 -33.67 -47.95 -11.00
C THR A 428 -33.41 -47.60 -9.55
N ASP A 429 -34.44 -47.06 -8.98
CA ASP A 429 -35.06 -47.20 -7.65
C ASP A 429 -34.40 -48.11 -6.62
N THR A 430 -34.12 -47.61 -5.41
CA THR A 430 -34.17 -48.41 -4.17
C THR A 430 -34.32 -47.50 -2.93
N THR A 431 -35.57 -47.44 -2.45
CA THR A 431 -36.08 -47.48 -1.06
C THR A 431 -35.30 -46.92 0.13
N LEU A 432 -35.97 -45.95 0.77
CA LEU A 432 -36.37 -45.79 2.19
C LEU A 432 -35.37 -46.10 3.32
N MET A 433 -35.15 -45.14 4.20
CA MET A 433 -35.43 -45.30 5.62
C MET A 433 -35.60 -43.98 6.36
N ASP A 434 -36.73 -43.86 7.04
CA ASP A 434 -37.09 -42.89 8.08
C ASP A 434 -36.13 -42.90 9.25
N SER A 435 -35.94 -41.74 9.90
CA SER A 435 -35.83 -41.69 11.37
C SER A 435 -36.13 -40.29 11.89
N ASP A 436 -37.15 -40.25 12.72
CA ASP A 436 -37.65 -39.19 13.58
C ASP A 436 -36.59 -38.49 14.43
N ALA A 437 -36.76 -37.20 14.64
CA ALA A 437 -36.36 -36.54 15.87
C ALA A 437 -37.12 -35.22 16.10
N GLU A 438 -37.83 -35.24 17.11
CA GLU A 438 -38.63 -34.34 17.94
C GLU A 438 -38.32 -32.85 17.89
N ALA A 439 -39.44 -32.10 17.80
CA ALA A 439 -39.56 -30.68 18.11
C ALA A 439 -39.57 -30.43 19.62
N VAL A 440 -38.76 -29.51 20.11
CA VAL A 440 -38.92 -28.87 21.42
C VAL A 440 -39.27 -27.39 21.24
N SER A 441 -40.52 -27.07 21.54
CA SER A 441 -41.05 -25.75 21.72
C SER A 441 -40.65 -25.20 23.10
N VAL A 442 -40.11 -23.99 23.16
CA VAL A 442 -40.06 -23.17 24.39
C VAL A 442 -40.78 -21.88 24.19
N ASP A 443 -41.94 -21.81 24.81
CA ASP A 443 -42.82 -20.68 25.04
C ASP A 443 -42.18 -19.73 26.07
N ARG A 444 -42.14 -18.41 25.82
CA ARG A 444 -42.04 -17.40 26.86
C ARG A 444 -42.76 -16.12 26.47
N THR A 445 -43.98 -16.04 26.95
CA THR A 445 -44.74 -14.82 27.22
C THR A 445 -44.05 -13.94 28.26
N THR A 446 -44.02 -12.62 28.03
CA THR A 446 -44.27 -11.61 29.09
C THR A 446 -44.68 -10.27 28.47
N GLU A 447 -45.75 -9.87 28.86
CA GLU A 447 -46.61 -8.73 28.95
C GLU A 447 -46.02 -7.33 28.86
N SER A 448 -46.82 -6.51 28.18
CA SER A 448 -46.85 -5.03 28.15
C SER A 448 -47.55 -4.47 29.40
N PRO A 449 -47.39 -3.19 29.74
CA PRO A 449 -48.58 -2.43 30.01
C PRO A 449 -48.64 -1.11 29.22
N GLY A 450 -49.88 -0.84 28.73
CA GLY A 450 -50.26 0.34 28.01
C GLY A 450 -50.48 1.58 28.89
N GLN A 451 -50.55 2.70 28.24
CA GLN A 451 -51.25 3.90 28.72
C GLN A 451 -52.07 4.52 27.63
N ASP A 452 -53.38 4.57 27.90
CA ASP A 452 -54.44 5.27 27.16
C ASP A 452 -54.31 6.78 27.28
N ILE A 453 -54.50 7.50 26.19
CA ILE A 453 -54.91 8.90 26.19
C ILE A 453 -56.03 9.09 25.13
N PRO A 454 -57.11 9.82 25.45
CA PRO A 454 -58.40 9.76 24.74
C PRO A 454 -58.48 10.67 23.52
N ALA A 455 -59.31 10.25 22.58
CA ALA A 455 -59.71 10.98 21.38
C ALA A 455 -60.76 12.05 21.66
N SER A 456 -60.66 13.21 21.00
CA SER A 456 -61.78 14.10 20.73
C SER A 456 -61.71 14.68 19.31
N PRO A 457 -62.82 14.84 18.63
CA PRO A 457 -62.91 15.07 17.21
C PRO A 457 -62.96 16.55 16.84
N ILE A 458 -62.24 16.99 15.82
CA ILE A 458 -62.53 18.28 15.15
C ILE A 458 -62.48 18.07 13.63
N GLY A 459 -63.47 18.67 13.03
CA GLY A 459 -64.02 18.64 11.70
C GLY A 459 -63.08 18.69 10.51
N GLY A 460 -63.63 18.17 9.42
CA GLY A 460 -62.92 18.01 8.15
C GLY A 460 -62.64 19.29 7.41
N GLU A 461 -61.50 19.36 6.86
CA GLU A 461 -61.10 20.05 5.64
C GLU A 461 -60.30 19.07 4.78
N ALA A 462 -60.67 18.97 3.50
CA ALA A 462 -60.04 18.10 2.54
C ALA A 462 -58.57 18.51 2.37
N VAL A 463 -57.65 17.73 2.95
CA VAL A 463 -56.23 17.84 2.72
C VAL A 463 -55.97 17.36 1.28
N PRO A 464 -55.25 18.15 0.44
CA PRO A 464 -54.88 17.69 -0.89
C PRO A 464 -54.01 16.43 -0.71
N SER A 465 -54.29 15.44 -1.56
CA SER A 465 -53.55 14.18 -1.63
C SER A 465 -52.03 14.43 -1.55
N VAL A 466 -51.43 14.01 -0.44
CA VAL A 466 -49.97 13.93 -0.28
C VAL A 466 -49.48 13.08 -1.44
N ARG A 467 -48.71 13.69 -2.35
CA ARG A 467 -47.88 12.93 -3.30
C ARG A 467 -47.09 11.96 -2.46
N THR A 468 -47.27 10.68 -2.72
CA THR A 468 -46.42 9.62 -2.19
C THR A 468 -44.97 10.09 -2.45
N GLU A 469 -44.21 10.35 -1.40
CA GLU A 469 -42.76 10.60 -1.54
C GLU A 469 -42.22 9.37 -2.27
N GLN A 470 -41.82 9.56 -3.52
CA GLN A 470 -41.10 8.53 -4.23
C GLN A 470 -39.82 8.26 -3.41
N GLN A 471 -39.76 7.11 -2.76
CA GLN A 471 -38.60 6.70 -2.05
C GLN A 471 -37.45 6.65 -3.07
N VAL A 472 -36.36 7.37 -2.78
CA VAL A 472 -35.15 7.36 -3.59
C VAL A 472 -34.68 5.90 -3.71
N PRO A 473 -34.50 5.36 -4.92
CA PRO A 473 -34.09 3.97 -5.11
C PRO A 473 -32.70 3.76 -4.50
N ARG A 474 -32.48 2.57 -3.95
CA ARG A 474 -31.24 2.21 -3.24
C ARG A 474 -30.47 1.19 -4.04
N LEU A 475 -29.20 1.45 -4.27
CA LEU A 475 -28.26 0.57 -4.97
C LEU A 475 -27.21 0.06 -4.00
N LEU A 476 -27.07 -1.26 -3.91
CA LEU A 476 -25.95 -1.91 -3.24
C LEU A 476 -24.99 -2.45 -4.31
N LEU A 477 -23.76 -1.97 -4.36
CA LEU A 477 -22.70 -2.47 -5.23
C LEU A 477 -21.73 -3.32 -4.43
N VAL A 478 -21.59 -4.60 -4.80
CA VAL A 478 -20.69 -5.55 -4.12
C VAL A 478 -19.82 -6.27 -5.14
N GLY A 479 -18.66 -6.72 -4.70
CA GLY A 479 -17.76 -7.48 -5.58
C GLY A 479 -16.30 -7.44 -5.19
N ASP A 480 -15.47 -7.73 -6.21
CA ASP A 480 -14.00 -7.76 -6.12
C ASP A 480 -13.36 -6.39 -6.42
N SER A 481 -12.09 -6.39 -6.83
CA SER A 481 -11.35 -5.17 -7.19
C SER A 481 -11.96 -4.40 -8.36
N THR A 482 -12.64 -5.07 -9.26
CA THR A 482 -13.29 -4.43 -10.40
C THR A 482 -14.50 -3.62 -9.97
N ALA A 483 -15.30 -4.15 -9.04
CA ALA A 483 -16.40 -3.44 -8.39
C ALA A 483 -15.92 -2.25 -7.56
N PHE A 484 -14.80 -2.42 -6.84
CA PHE A 484 -14.20 -1.35 -6.05
C PHE A 484 -13.79 -0.15 -6.93
N VAL A 485 -13.06 -0.41 -8.01
CA VAL A 485 -12.64 0.65 -8.94
C VAL A 485 -13.85 1.34 -9.58
N LEU A 486 -14.89 0.58 -9.88
CA LEU A 486 -16.15 1.15 -10.38
C LEU A 486 -16.80 2.06 -9.33
N ALA A 487 -16.79 1.67 -8.06
CA ALA A 487 -17.32 2.44 -6.95
C ALA A 487 -16.53 3.74 -6.70
N GLU A 488 -15.21 3.65 -6.61
CA GLU A 488 -14.28 4.79 -6.37
C GLU A 488 -14.39 5.87 -7.46
N GLY A 489 -14.46 5.48 -8.72
CA GLY A 489 -14.55 6.43 -9.84
C GLY A 489 -15.84 7.23 -9.89
N ARG A 490 -16.75 7.02 -8.92
CA ARG A 490 -18.03 7.71 -8.79
C ARG A 490 -17.99 8.96 -7.89
N GLN A 491 -16.88 9.24 -7.19
CA GLN A 491 -16.80 10.21 -6.07
C GLN A 491 -17.43 11.60 -6.32
N ASP A 492 -17.69 12.02 -7.55
CA ASP A 492 -18.27 13.32 -7.89
C ASP A 492 -19.68 13.30 -8.49
N ARG A 493 -20.30 12.13 -8.72
CA ARG A 493 -21.64 12.03 -9.31
C ARG A 493 -22.50 11.01 -8.58
N GLN A 494 -23.58 11.47 -7.96
CA GLN A 494 -24.67 10.55 -7.63
C GLN A 494 -25.38 10.18 -8.94
N PRO A 495 -25.47 8.88 -9.32
CA PRO A 495 -26.29 8.47 -10.47
C PRO A 495 -27.71 8.98 -10.28
N GLY A 496 -28.33 9.47 -11.32
CA GLY A 496 -29.62 10.15 -11.38
C GLY A 496 -30.69 9.72 -10.39
N GLY A 497 -30.52 10.04 -9.11
CA GLY A 497 -31.48 9.78 -8.06
C GLY A 497 -31.30 8.48 -7.26
N TRP A 498 -30.24 7.70 -7.44
CA TRP A 498 -29.96 6.49 -6.65
C TRP A 498 -29.15 6.79 -5.39
N LEU A 499 -29.59 6.31 -4.24
CA LEU A 499 -28.78 6.25 -3.02
C LEU A 499 -27.93 4.98 -3.07
N THR A 500 -26.63 5.09 -3.20
CA THR A 500 -25.75 3.93 -3.34
C THR A 500 -24.92 3.71 -2.10
N ILE A 501 -24.79 2.43 -1.71
CA ILE A 501 -23.81 1.91 -0.78
C ILE A 501 -22.95 0.89 -1.50
N GLU A 502 -21.68 0.79 -1.13
CA GLU A 502 -20.72 -0.11 -1.75
C GLU A 502 -20.04 -0.97 -0.71
N TYR A 503 -19.79 -2.22 -1.08
CA TYR A 503 -18.97 -3.14 -0.32
C TYR A 503 -18.22 -4.05 -1.30
N ALA A 504 -17.16 -3.54 -1.84
CA ALA A 504 -16.24 -4.27 -2.71
C ALA A 504 -14.92 -4.49 -1.99
N ARG A 505 -14.34 -5.67 -2.15
CA ARG A 505 -13.07 -6.04 -1.52
C ARG A 505 -12.05 -6.39 -2.58
N LEU A 506 -10.90 -5.79 -2.45
CA LEU A 506 -9.82 -5.95 -3.39
C LEU A 506 -9.04 -7.22 -3.10
N GLY A 507 -8.63 -7.88 -4.20
CA GLY A 507 -7.88 -9.12 -4.09
C GLY A 507 -8.67 -10.30 -3.50
N CYS A 508 -9.98 -10.14 -3.27
CA CYS A 508 -10.83 -11.17 -2.71
C CYS A 508 -11.66 -11.85 -3.79
N ALA A 509 -11.43 -13.14 -3.99
CA ALA A 509 -12.39 -13.99 -4.66
C ALA A 509 -13.59 -14.25 -3.71
N ILE A 510 -14.78 -14.46 -4.27
CA ILE A 510 -15.94 -14.97 -3.52
C ILE A 510 -15.91 -16.50 -3.39
N THR A 511 -15.04 -17.17 -4.12
CA THR A 511 -14.80 -18.62 -4.03
C THR A 511 -13.94 -18.98 -2.83
N ASP A 512 -14.17 -20.15 -2.26
CA ASP A 512 -13.35 -20.68 -1.17
C ASP A 512 -11.98 -21.17 -1.69
N GLY A 513 -10.96 -21.13 -0.83
CA GLY A 513 -9.64 -21.65 -1.15
C GLY A 513 -8.68 -20.56 -1.69
N LYS A 514 -7.61 -21.02 -2.35
CA LYS A 514 -6.58 -20.17 -2.94
C LYS A 514 -6.67 -20.21 -4.44
N THR A 515 -6.49 -19.08 -5.09
CA THR A 515 -6.47 -18.99 -6.56
C THR A 515 -5.07 -19.28 -7.11
N ILE A 516 -5.01 -19.97 -8.26
CA ILE A 516 -3.76 -20.23 -8.99
C ILE A 516 -3.95 -19.81 -10.45
N ASP A 517 -3.02 -19.01 -10.97
CA ASP A 517 -3.03 -18.66 -12.38
C ASP A 517 -2.58 -19.83 -13.26
N VAL A 518 -3.00 -19.80 -14.53
CA VAL A 518 -2.71 -20.85 -15.50
C VAL A 518 -1.20 -20.93 -15.75
N GLY A 519 -0.65 -22.11 -15.57
CA GLY A 519 0.78 -22.37 -15.75
C GLY A 519 1.63 -22.23 -14.49
N ASP A 520 1.13 -21.64 -13.43
CA ASP A 520 1.84 -21.52 -12.17
C ASP A 520 1.71 -22.80 -11.31
N LYS A 521 2.74 -23.02 -10.48
CA LYS A 521 2.77 -24.16 -9.55
C LYS A 521 2.32 -23.78 -8.15
N GLU A 522 2.36 -22.49 -7.83
CA GLU A 522 2.04 -21.96 -6.51
C GLU A 522 0.83 -21.02 -6.61
N PRO A 523 0.03 -20.92 -5.54
CA PRO A 523 -1.07 -19.98 -5.47
C PRO A 523 -0.60 -18.54 -5.73
N VAL A 524 -1.46 -17.74 -6.34
CA VAL A 524 -1.22 -16.31 -6.45
C VAL A 524 -1.14 -15.74 -5.03
N LYS A 525 -0.07 -15.03 -4.72
CA LYS A 525 0.16 -14.47 -3.38
C LYS A 525 -0.87 -13.41 -2.96
N PHE A 526 -1.60 -12.86 -3.93
CA PHE A 526 -2.70 -11.95 -3.70
C PHE A 526 -3.88 -12.68 -3.07
N GLY A 527 -4.36 -12.20 -1.95
CA GLY A 527 -5.45 -12.80 -1.19
C GLY A 527 -5.04 -13.58 0.06
N GLU A 528 -3.77 -13.98 0.22
CA GLU A 528 -3.31 -14.59 1.48
C GLU A 528 -3.24 -13.56 2.62
N GLU A 529 -2.88 -12.31 2.31
CA GLU A 529 -2.74 -11.23 3.28
C GLU A 529 -4.10 -10.73 3.83
N ASN A 530 -5.19 -10.94 3.06
CA ASN A 530 -6.55 -10.55 3.43
C ASN A 530 -7.51 -11.73 3.64
N LEU A 531 -7.01 -12.94 3.83
CA LEU A 531 -7.83 -14.17 3.89
C LEU A 531 -8.96 -14.10 4.92
N GLU A 532 -8.76 -13.47 6.08
CA GLU A 532 -9.80 -13.33 7.10
C GLU A 532 -10.85 -12.30 6.70
N ALA A 533 -10.45 -11.15 6.16
CA ALA A 533 -11.36 -10.14 5.62
C ALA A 533 -12.11 -10.67 4.38
N CYS A 534 -11.43 -11.46 3.52
CA CYS A 534 -12.07 -12.08 2.37
C CYS A 534 -13.09 -13.17 2.75
N ARG A 535 -12.91 -13.87 3.87
CA ARG A 535 -13.83 -14.94 4.31
C ARG A 535 -15.16 -14.44 4.89
N GLN A 536 -15.25 -13.17 5.24
CA GLN A 536 -16.44 -12.61 5.88
C GLN A 536 -17.41 -11.98 4.87
N TRP A 537 -17.07 -11.96 3.58
CA TRP A 537 -17.85 -11.26 2.55
C TRP A 537 -19.32 -11.68 2.53
N GLU A 538 -19.63 -12.97 2.72
CA GLU A 538 -21.00 -13.49 2.70
C GLU A 538 -21.83 -12.93 3.86
N ALA A 539 -21.27 -12.91 5.08
CA ALA A 539 -21.92 -12.34 6.25
C ALA A 539 -22.09 -10.82 6.10
N ASP A 540 -21.06 -10.14 5.61
CA ASP A 540 -21.06 -8.69 5.42
C ASP A 540 -22.09 -8.25 4.36
N TRP A 541 -22.16 -8.96 3.22
CA TRP A 541 -23.15 -8.67 2.18
C TRP A 541 -24.59 -8.91 2.68
N THR A 542 -24.79 -10.02 3.42
CA THR A 542 -26.07 -10.33 4.03
C THR A 542 -26.53 -9.25 5.00
N GLU A 543 -25.63 -8.81 5.90
CA GLU A 543 -25.94 -7.77 6.88
C GLU A 543 -26.23 -6.44 6.22
N LEU A 544 -25.38 -6.01 5.27
CA LEU A 544 -25.57 -4.76 4.53
C LEU A 544 -26.84 -4.76 3.70
N SER A 545 -27.14 -5.85 2.99
CA SER A 545 -28.36 -5.97 2.21
C SER A 545 -29.59 -5.90 3.10
N ALA A 546 -29.61 -6.63 4.21
CA ALA A 546 -30.73 -6.61 5.15
C ALA A 546 -30.95 -5.24 5.81
N GLN A 547 -29.87 -4.54 6.19
CA GLN A 547 -29.96 -3.21 6.82
C GLN A 547 -30.32 -2.11 5.81
N PHE A 548 -29.71 -2.12 4.64
CA PHE A 548 -29.86 -1.07 3.64
C PHE A 548 -31.15 -1.23 2.81
N GLN A 549 -31.65 -2.46 2.67
CA GLN A 549 -32.82 -2.81 1.86
C GLN A 549 -32.72 -2.21 0.45
N PRO A 550 -31.75 -2.65 -0.37
CA PRO A 550 -31.54 -2.10 -1.70
C PRO A 550 -32.72 -2.42 -2.61
N SER A 551 -33.04 -1.49 -3.52
CA SER A 551 -33.96 -1.76 -4.63
C SER A 551 -33.30 -2.72 -5.64
N VAL A 552 -32.00 -2.52 -5.87
CA VAL A 552 -31.17 -3.37 -6.71
C VAL A 552 -29.82 -3.57 -6.02
N SER A 553 -29.35 -4.81 -5.96
CA SER A 553 -27.97 -5.18 -5.60
C SER A 553 -27.22 -5.57 -6.88
N VAL A 554 -26.10 -4.93 -7.16
CA VAL A 554 -25.21 -5.24 -8.30
C VAL A 554 -24.03 -6.04 -7.79
N ILE A 555 -23.81 -7.22 -8.37
CA ILE A 555 -22.63 -8.07 -8.11
C ILE A 555 -21.70 -7.97 -9.30
N MET A 556 -20.46 -7.53 -9.07
CA MET A 556 -19.39 -7.47 -10.06
C MET A 556 -18.18 -8.25 -9.55
N VAL A 557 -18.03 -9.48 -10.02
CA VAL A 557 -16.98 -10.43 -9.69
C VAL A 557 -16.57 -11.18 -10.96
N GLY A 558 -15.53 -12.00 -10.91
CA GLY A 558 -15.11 -12.86 -12.03
C GLY A 558 -13.62 -12.77 -12.29
N ALA A 559 -12.97 -11.66 -11.93
CA ALA A 559 -11.52 -11.51 -12.19
C ALA A 559 -10.68 -12.57 -11.47
N TRP A 560 -11.16 -13.13 -10.38
CA TRP A 560 -10.53 -14.19 -9.59
C TRP A 560 -11.16 -15.56 -9.83
N GLU A 561 -12.46 -15.61 -10.08
CA GLU A 561 -13.25 -16.82 -10.22
C GLU A 561 -12.89 -17.63 -11.47
N VAL A 562 -12.40 -16.96 -12.52
CA VAL A 562 -11.95 -17.63 -13.76
C VAL A 562 -10.59 -18.33 -13.62
N LEU A 563 -9.88 -18.14 -12.50
CA LEU A 563 -8.63 -18.83 -12.20
C LEU A 563 -8.87 -20.30 -11.80
N ASP A 564 -7.81 -21.09 -11.68
CA ASP A 564 -7.86 -22.37 -10.99
C ASP A 564 -7.90 -22.14 -9.47
N HIS A 565 -8.50 -23.05 -8.71
CA HIS A 565 -8.61 -22.95 -7.26
C HIS A 565 -7.90 -24.10 -6.55
N VAL A 566 -7.41 -23.85 -5.33
CA VAL A 566 -6.92 -24.90 -4.41
C VAL A 566 -7.76 -24.91 -3.18
N VAL A 567 -8.55 -25.94 -3.02
CA VAL A 567 -9.45 -26.16 -1.88
C VAL A 567 -8.98 -27.42 -1.15
N ASP A 568 -8.70 -27.33 0.14
CA ASP A 568 -8.22 -28.46 0.95
C ASP A 568 -7.01 -29.21 0.36
N GLY A 569 -6.13 -28.46 -0.33
CA GLY A 569 -4.94 -29.01 -0.99
C GLY A 569 -5.20 -29.69 -2.34
N GLN A 570 -6.43 -29.71 -2.83
CA GLN A 570 -6.80 -30.22 -4.13
C GLN A 570 -6.95 -29.05 -5.13
N ARG A 571 -6.29 -29.16 -6.29
CA ARG A 571 -6.43 -28.17 -7.37
C ARG A 571 -7.69 -28.47 -8.20
N LEU A 572 -8.58 -27.51 -8.26
CA LEU A 572 -9.75 -27.49 -9.14
C LEU A 572 -9.38 -26.69 -10.39
N SER A 573 -9.27 -27.35 -11.51
CA SER A 573 -8.80 -26.72 -12.76
C SER A 573 -9.92 -26.66 -13.79
N PHE A 574 -10.02 -25.52 -14.49
CA PHE A 574 -10.89 -25.38 -15.64
C PHE A 574 -10.40 -26.30 -16.80
N PRO A 575 -11.30 -26.98 -17.57
CA PRO A 575 -12.77 -26.99 -17.49
C PRO A 575 -13.35 -28.22 -16.77
N SER A 576 -13.01 -28.44 -15.49
CA SER A 576 -13.57 -29.58 -14.76
C SER A 576 -14.94 -29.27 -14.17
N LEU A 577 -15.75 -30.32 -13.94
CA LEU A 577 -17.05 -30.21 -13.29
C LEU A 577 -16.90 -29.67 -11.85
N GLU A 578 -15.83 -30.06 -11.17
CA GLU A 578 -15.52 -29.61 -9.82
C GLU A 578 -15.25 -28.10 -9.80
N TRP A 579 -14.51 -27.57 -10.78
CA TRP A 579 -14.29 -26.14 -10.93
C TRP A 579 -15.62 -25.40 -11.16
N THR A 580 -16.43 -25.87 -12.14
CA THR A 580 -17.73 -25.27 -12.45
C THR A 580 -18.65 -25.23 -11.23
N SER A 581 -18.80 -26.37 -10.52
CA SER A 581 -19.64 -26.44 -9.32
C SER A 581 -19.11 -25.55 -8.18
N HIS A 582 -17.80 -25.41 -8.05
CA HIS A 582 -17.19 -24.56 -7.02
C HIS A 582 -17.51 -23.08 -7.25
N VAL A 583 -17.34 -22.61 -8.50
CA VAL A 583 -17.65 -21.23 -8.89
C VAL A 583 -19.16 -20.96 -8.80
N GLU A 584 -19.99 -21.86 -9.31
CA GLU A 584 -21.45 -21.74 -9.26
C GLU A 584 -21.96 -21.65 -7.81
N ASN A 585 -21.49 -22.52 -6.91
CA ASN A 585 -21.89 -22.48 -5.50
C ASN A 585 -21.53 -21.14 -4.83
N ALA A 586 -20.35 -20.59 -5.11
CA ALA A 586 -19.95 -19.29 -4.58
C ALA A 586 -20.84 -18.16 -5.11
N LEU A 587 -21.14 -18.15 -6.40
CA LEU A 587 -22.05 -17.16 -7.00
C LEU A 587 -23.46 -17.24 -6.44
N ARG A 588 -23.99 -18.45 -6.21
CA ARG A 588 -25.31 -18.64 -5.59
C ARG A 588 -25.34 -18.07 -4.16
N ARG A 589 -24.32 -18.34 -3.33
CA ARG A 589 -24.19 -17.72 -2.01
C ARG A 589 -24.14 -16.20 -2.11
N GLY A 590 -23.43 -15.66 -3.11
CA GLY A 590 -23.38 -14.21 -3.36
C GLY A 590 -24.74 -13.62 -3.68
N VAL A 591 -25.52 -14.29 -4.51
CA VAL A 591 -26.91 -13.90 -4.85
C VAL A 591 -27.80 -13.94 -3.60
N ASP A 592 -27.73 -15.02 -2.81
CA ASP A 592 -28.51 -15.17 -1.58
C ASP A 592 -28.16 -14.04 -0.57
N ALA A 593 -26.88 -13.76 -0.38
CA ALA A 593 -26.42 -12.69 0.51
C ALA A 593 -26.87 -11.30 0.03
N ALA A 594 -26.72 -11.00 -1.25
CA ALA A 594 -27.10 -9.72 -1.84
C ALA A 594 -28.60 -9.50 -1.89
N SER A 595 -29.41 -10.55 -1.90
CA SER A 595 -30.89 -10.53 -1.92
C SER A 595 -31.53 -10.48 -0.52
N ALA A 596 -30.76 -10.60 0.56
CA ALA A 596 -31.27 -10.66 1.94
C ALA A 596 -32.18 -9.47 2.32
N GLY A 597 -32.00 -8.31 1.70
CA GLY A 597 -32.84 -7.11 1.84
C GLY A 597 -34.11 -7.10 0.99
N GLY A 598 -34.36 -8.12 0.15
CA GLY A 598 -35.57 -8.29 -0.67
C GLY A 598 -35.57 -7.56 -2.01
N GLY A 599 -34.43 -6.95 -2.44
CA GLY A 599 -34.28 -6.28 -3.74
C GLY A 599 -34.01 -7.23 -4.89
N GLN A 600 -33.97 -6.67 -6.12
CA GLN A 600 -33.47 -7.38 -7.30
C GLN A 600 -31.96 -7.55 -7.24
N VAL A 601 -31.43 -8.63 -7.80
CA VAL A 601 -29.98 -8.83 -7.96
C VAL A 601 -29.60 -8.73 -9.43
N ALA A 602 -28.62 -7.91 -9.75
CA ALA A 602 -28.08 -7.75 -11.08
C ALA A 602 -26.63 -8.28 -11.10
N LEU A 603 -26.39 -9.29 -11.91
CA LEU A 603 -25.06 -9.90 -12.12
C LEU A 603 -24.41 -9.24 -13.34
N LEU A 604 -23.30 -8.54 -13.17
CA LEU A 604 -22.53 -8.02 -14.29
C LEU A 604 -21.76 -9.16 -14.96
N THR A 605 -21.93 -9.35 -16.26
CA THR A 605 -21.12 -10.32 -16.99
C THR A 605 -19.66 -9.89 -16.97
N LEU A 606 -18.75 -10.87 -16.90
CA LEU A 606 -17.32 -10.63 -16.91
C LEU A 606 -16.89 -10.25 -18.32
N PRO A 607 -16.35 -9.05 -18.55
CA PRO A 607 -15.80 -8.68 -19.84
C PRO A 607 -14.43 -9.33 -20.05
N CYS A 608 -14.06 -9.57 -21.32
CA CYS A 608 -12.70 -9.99 -21.66
C CYS A 608 -11.69 -8.92 -21.18
N MET A 609 -10.51 -9.38 -20.79
CA MET A 609 -9.46 -8.52 -20.26
C MET A 609 -8.28 -8.51 -21.21
N GLU A 610 -7.44 -7.48 -21.15
CA GLU A 610 -6.26 -7.34 -21.97
C GLU A 610 -5.02 -7.27 -21.08
N GLN A 611 -3.94 -7.94 -21.47
CA GLN A 611 -2.68 -7.76 -20.75
C GLN A 611 -2.01 -6.45 -21.17
N ALA A 612 -2.05 -5.46 -20.31
CA ALA A 612 -1.33 -4.22 -20.55
C ALA A 612 0.19 -4.44 -20.42
N PRO A 613 1.02 -3.82 -21.27
CA PRO A 613 2.47 -3.86 -21.12
C PRO A 613 2.90 -3.37 -19.72
N GLY A 614 3.64 -4.22 -19.01
CA GLY A 614 4.11 -3.88 -17.65
C GLY A 614 3.12 -4.12 -16.50
N SER A 615 1.94 -4.67 -16.78
CA SER A 615 1.01 -5.11 -15.74
C SER A 615 1.62 -6.23 -14.90
N LEU A 616 1.50 -6.12 -13.59
CA LEU A 616 1.85 -7.21 -12.65
C LEU A 616 0.75 -8.27 -12.57
N VAL A 617 -0.43 -7.98 -13.13
CA VAL A 617 -1.55 -8.92 -13.17
C VAL A 617 -1.37 -9.84 -14.36
N ASN A 618 -1.17 -11.13 -14.10
CA ASN A 618 -1.16 -12.11 -15.16
C ASN A 618 -2.59 -12.28 -15.70
N ALA A 619 -2.79 -11.93 -16.96
CA ALA A 619 -4.10 -11.93 -17.59
C ALA A 619 -4.40 -13.19 -18.39
N GLN A 620 -3.51 -14.22 -18.40
CA GLN A 620 -3.64 -15.36 -19.29
C GLN A 620 -4.96 -16.12 -19.09
N ALA A 621 -5.35 -16.43 -17.87
CA ALA A 621 -6.63 -17.08 -17.58
C ALA A 621 -7.82 -16.14 -17.80
N ARG A 622 -7.64 -14.86 -17.43
CA ARG A 622 -8.68 -13.83 -17.60
C ARG A 622 -8.94 -13.45 -19.06
N ASN A 623 -7.98 -13.73 -19.93
CA ASN A 623 -8.07 -13.51 -21.39
C ASN A 623 -8.45 -14.77 -22.17
N ASP A 624 -8.61 -15.90 -21.49
CA ASP A 624 -9.08 -17.13 -22.13
C ASP A 624 -10.59 -17.03 -22.40
N PRO A 625 -11.04 -16.89 -23.66
CA PRO A 625 -12.45 -16.75 -23.98
C PRO A 625 -13.30 -17.90 -23.46
N LEU A 626 -12.73 -19.12 -23.40
CA LEU A 626 -13.47 -20.30 -22.93
C LEU A 626 -13.79 -20.19 -21.43
N ARG A 627 -12.89 -19.60 -20.64
CA ARG A 627 -13.11 -19.39 -19.21
C ARG A 627 -14.11 -18.27 -18.96
N VAL A 628 -13.98 -17.17 -19.67
CA VAL A 628 -14.90 -16.02 -19.60
C VAL A 628 -16.31 -16.44 -20.01
N ASP A 629 -16.45 -17.16 -21.15
CA ASP A 629 -17.73 -17.65 -21.63
C ASP A 629 -18.37 -18.65 -20.65
N ALA A 630 -17.57 -19.56 -20.07
CA ALA A 630 -18.06 -20.51 -19.08
C ALA A 630 -18.53 -19.83 -17.80
N PHE A 631 -17.80 -18.81 -17.33
CA PHE A 631 -18.21 -18.01 -16.18
C PHE A 631 -19.51 -17.26 -16.45
N ASN A 632 -19.62 -16.57 -17.59
CA ASN A 632 -20.82 -15.83 -17.97
C ASN A 632 -22.03 -16.76 -18.18
N ALA A 633 -21.82 -17.99 -18.69
CA ALA A 633 -22.87 -18.99 -18.77
C ALA A 633 -23.41 -19.39 -17.39
N ILE A 634 -22.57 -19.51 -16.37
CA ILE A 634 -23.02 -19.78 -14.99
C ILE A 634 -23.89 -18.62 -14.47
N LEU A 635 -23.55 -17.37 -14.76
CA LEU A 635 -24.37 -16.20 -14.38
C LEU A 635 -25.75 -16.25 -15.04
N ASP A 636 -25.81 -16.59 -16.35
CA ASP A 636 -27.05 -16.70 -17.10
C ASP A 636 -27.93 -17.85 -16.58
N ASP A 637 -27.33 -18.99 -16.23
CA ASP A 637 -28.04 -20.13 -15.66
C ASP A 637 -28.70 -19.75 -14.32
N ILE A 638 -27.95 -19.08 -13.42
CA ILE A 638 -28.48 -18.60 -12.14
C ILE A 638 -29.62 -17.59 -12.36
N ALA A 639 -29.49 -16.64 -13.28
CA ALA A 639 -30.51 -15.67 -13.59
C ALA A 639 -31.78 -16.30 -14.21
N THR A 640 -31.62 -17.37 -14.98
CA THR A 640 -32.76 -18.10 -15.58
C THR A 640 -33.58 -18.84 -14.52
N GLU A 641 -32.96 -19.33 -13.47
CA GLU A 641 -33.62 -20.08 -12.40
C GLU A 641 -34.33 -19.17 -11.38
N GLN A 642 -33.87 -17.91 -11.22
CA GLN A 642 -34.35 -17.00 -10.18
C GLN A 642 -34.95 -15.72 -10.79
N PRO A 643 -36.29 -15.50 -10.72
CA PRO A 643 -36.92 -14.32 -11.32
C PRO A 643 -36.49 -12.96 -10.75
N SER A 644 -35.90 -12.96 -9.55
CA SER A 644 -35.36 -11.76 -8.90
C SER A 644 -33.92 -11.45 -9.32
N VAL A 645 -33.31 -12.28 -10.15
CA VAL A 645 -31.95 -12.15 -10.63
C VAL A 645 -31.94 -11.84 -12.11
N SER A 646 -31.09 -10.95 -12.56
CA SER A 646 -30.88 -10.60 -13.96
C SER A 646 -29.41 -10.48 -14.28
N THR A 647 -28.97 -10.92 -15.45
CA THR A 647 -27.66 -10.60 -15.97
C THR A 647 -27.69 -9.26 -16.70
N LEU A 648 -26.63 -8.47 -16.53
CA LEU A 648 -26.39 -7.22 -17.27
C LEU A 648 -25.13 -7.39 -18.13
N PRO A 649 -25.23 -7.26 -19.46
CA PRO A 649 -24.17 -7.64 -20.39
C PRO A 649 -23.05 -6.60 -20.48
N LEU A 650 -22.21 -6.51 -19.44
CA LEU A 650 -21.04 -5.63 -19.42
C LEU A 650 -19.96 -6.10 -20.42
N ASP A 651 -19.89 -7.40 -20.70
CA ASP A 651 -19.02 -7.97 -21.71
C ASP A 651 -19.35 -7.46 -23.12
N GLU A 652 -20.60 -7.24 -23.47
CA GLU A 652 -20.98 -6.65 -24.76
C GLU A 652 -20.52 -5.20 -24.90
N VAL A 653 -20.44 -4.45 -23.79
CA VAL A 653 -19.99 -3.06 -23.78
C VAL A 653 -18.47 -2.95 -23.88
N LEU A 654 -17.75 -3.75 -23.12
CA LEU A 654 -16.29 -3.65 -23.00
C LEU A 654 -15.53 -4.61 -23.90
N CYS A 655 -16.25 -5.56 -24.53
CA CYS A 655 -15.68 -6.60 -25.39
C CYS A 655 -16.54 -6.87 -26.63
N PRO A 656 -16.91 -5.87 -27.42
CA PRO A 656 -17.72 -6.08 -28.60
C PRO A 656 -17.06 -7.09 -29.53
N ALA A 657 -17.82 -8.08 -29.99
CA ALA A 657 -17.36 -9.18 -30.80
C ALA A 657 -16.21 -10.02 -30.15
N GLY A 658 -16.17 -10.09 -28.82
CA GLY A 658 -15.17 -10.85 -28.06
C GLY A 658 -13.76 -10.24 -28.07
N GLN A 659 -13.63 -8.97 -28.41
CA GLN A 659 -12.35 -8.26 -28.42
C GLN A 659 -12.37 -7.13 -27.38
N PRO A 660 -11.34 -7.00 -26.52
CA PRO A 660 -11.30 -5.94 -25.52
C PRO A 660 -11.23 -4.57 -26.20
N VAL A 661 -12.01 -3.63 -25.68
CA VAL A 661 -11.89 -2.21 -26.05
C VAL A 661 -10.80 -1.60 -25.18
N GLY A 662 -9.64 -1.35 -25.78
CA GLY A 662 -8.50 -0.71 -25.08
C GLY A 662 -8.66 0.80 -24.98
N GLU A 663 -9.26 1.44 -26.00
CA GLU A 663 -9.34 2.90 -26.14
C GLU A 663 -10.60 3.33 -26.88
N ILE A 664 -11.27 4.39 -26.42
CA ILE A 664 -12.40 5.04 -27.11
C ILE A 664 -12.08 6.54 -27.27
N GLY A 665 -12.07 7.02 -28.50
CA GLY A 665 -11.87 8.45 -28.77
C GLY A 665 -10.53 9.01 -28.25
N GLY A 666 -9.49 8.21 -28.15
CA GLY A 666 -8.18 8.58 -27.61
C GLY A 666 -8.06 8.45 -26.10
N ASN A 667 -9.09 7.92 -25.41
CA ASN A 667 -9.09 7.70 -23.98
C ASN A 667 -9.02 6.20 -23.65
N GLN A 668 -8.05 5.84 -22.84
CA GLN A 668 -7.84 4.46 -22.39
C GLN A 668 -8.99 4.04 -21.46
N ILE A 669 -9.54 2.84 -21.68
CA ILE A 669 -10.64 2.29 -20.88
C ILE A 669 -10.15 1.58 -19.62
N ARG A 670 -9.02 0.87 -19.70
CA ARG A 670 -8.41 0.14 -18.58
C ARG A 670 -6.93 0.49 -18.47
N TYR A 671 -6.45 0.75 -17.25
CA TYR A 671 -5.05 1.15 -17.07
C TYR A 671 -4.07 -0.02 -16.99
N ASP A 672 -4.52 -1.20 -16.57
CA ASP A 672 -3.71 -2.42 -16.45
C ASP A 672 -4.26 -3.61 -17.24
N GLY A 673 -5.28 -3.37 -18.07
CA GLY A 673 -5.99 -4.38 -18.84
C GLY A 673 -7.14 -5.09 -18.10
N VAL A 674 -7.26 -4.89 -16.78
CA VAL A 674 -8.32 -5.43 -15.90
C VAL A 674 -9.19 -4.30 -15.35
N HIS A 675 -8.57 -3.34 -14.68
CA HIS A 675 -9.25 -2.28 -13.93
C HIS A 675 -9.52 -1.05 -14.81
N LEU A 676 -10.67 -0.46 -14.61
CA LEU A 676 -11.13 0.70 -15.38
C LEU A 676 -10.32 1.96 -15.03
N THR A 677 -10.07 2.80 -16.03
CA THR A 677 -9.63 4.19 -15.83
C THR A 677 -10.81 5.03 -15.33
N GLU A 678 -10.57 6.28 -14.92
CA GLU A 678 -11.64 7.23 -14.61
C GLU A 678 -12.64 7.38 -15.76
N PHE A 679 -12.15 7.47 -17.00
CA PHE A 679 -12.98 7.50 -18.20
C PHE A 679 -13.75 6.18 -18.40
N GLY A 680 -13.09 5.04 -18.25
CA GLY A 680 -13.74 3.73 -18.35
C GLY A 680 -14.82 3.53 -17.28
N THR A 681 -14.56 3.99 -16.06
CA THR A 681 -15.53 3.97 -14.96
C THR A 681 -16.75 4.82 -15.27
N GLN A 682 -16.56 6.04 -15.81
CA GLN A 682 -17.65 6.91 -16.18
C GLN A 682 -18.52 6.31 -17.30
N LEU A 683 -17.88 5.70 -18.30
CA LEU A 683 -18.57 4.99 -19.38
C LEU A 683 -19.44 3.84 -18.87
N VAL A 684 -18.90 3.05 -17.94
CA VAL A 684 -19.66 1.92 -17.34
C VAL A 684 -20.80 2.43 -16.46
N TRP A 685 -20.61 3.53 -15.71
CA TRP A 685 -21.68 4.12 -14.91
C TRP A 685 -22.84 4.66 -15.75
N ASP A 686 -22.58 5.36 -16.85
CA ASP A 686 -23.61 5.89 -17.75
C ASP A 686 -24.44 4.76 -18.37
N TRP A 687 -23.77 3.67 -18.75
CA TRP A 687 -24.45 2.46 -19.22
C TRP A 687 -25.25 1.78 -18.08
N LEU A 688 -24.63 1.58 -16.92
CA LEU A 688 -25.24 0.87 -15.78
C LEU A 688 -26.47 1.62 -15.25
N GLU A 689 -26.44 2.95 -15.18
CA GLU A 689 -27.61 3.76 -14.79
C GLU A 689 -28.81 3.50 -15.70
N THR A 690 -28.57 3.38 -17.00
CA THR A 690 -29.64 3.04 -17.97
C THR A 690 -30.23 1.66 -17.68
N GLN A 691 -29.40 0.66 -17.37
CA GLN A 691 -29.83 -0.69 -17.01
C GLN A 691 -30.60 -0.72 -15.69
N LEU A 692 -30.11 -0.04 -14.67
CA LEU A 692 -30.75 0.05 -13.35
C LEU A 692 -32.13 0.69 -13.42
N ASN A 693 -32.28 1.77 -14.20
CA ASN A 693 -33.60 2.41 -14.42
C ASN A 693 -34.56 1.48 -15.16
N ALA A 694 -34.10 0.69 -16.09
CA ALA A 694 -34.90 -0.34 -16.78
C ALA A 694 -35.35 -1.46 -15.83
N LEU A 695 -34.46 -1.94 -14.93
CA LEU A 695 -34.81 -2.93 -13.91
C LEU A 695 -35.90 -2.39 -12.95
N GLN A 696 -35.69 -1.17 -12.43
CA GLN A 696 -36.64 -0.55 -11.51
C GLN A 696 -38.04 -0.36 -12.14
N SER A 697 -38.07 -0.04 -13.43
CA SER A 697 -39.37 0.14 -14.14
C SER A 697 -40.15 -1.16 -14.29
N ARG A 698 -39.56 -2.33 -14.14
CA ARG A 698 -40.20 -3.66 -14.17
C ARG A 698 -40.82 -4.04 -12.83
N VAL A 699 -40.36 -3.40 -11.73
CA VAL A 699 -40.83 -3.68 -10.36
C VAL A 699 -41.99 -2.78 -9.97
N ASN A 700 -42.11 -1.59 -10.56
CA ASN A 700 -43.22 -0.64 -10.36
C ASN A 700 -44.37 -0.91 -11.36
#